data_dccf30a079bde8c7828662fceedbe38b
#
_entry.id   dccf30a079bde8c7828662fceedbe38b
#
_cell.length_a   1.000
_cell.length_b   1.000
_cell.length_c   1.000
_cell.angle_alpha   90.00
_cell.angle_beta   90.00
_cell.angle_gamma   90.00
#
_symmetry.space_group_name_H-M   'P 1'
#
loop_
_entity.id
_entity.type
_entity.pdbx_description
1 polymer ?
#
loop_
_entity_poly.entity_id
_entity_poly.type
_entity_poly.pdbx_seq_one_letter_code
_entity_poly.pdbx_strand_id
1 'polypeptide(L)'
;MRDWYLGLDDPLTLTLAADFRLSQPDYLNDHIWELEPGSGDPPALLLHTTYGLRARSMRIFPRFTASGATVTAPASFAAPPRLRRFYPNFLSLNFSPFTGVEVLAEYWIPASQTIAGRLTVMNHTNQPSEMGLELCGLLVPIEGQSLAQVQIQSANVLAGRTSDLAPVIFLTGGPLHGPGPYPSLTLDLPLEAGASRQLAWTQAALGEPQASFELARRTAARAWDAERARIELVNAAQTVEVQTGDPDWDAAFAFSQKTAFSLFFPGNERLPNPSFVMARQPDHGHSMRGDGSDYPSLWSGQSPLEAYYLASLLPGAGELAEGLVRNFLSTQEKDGFVDCRPGLAGQRGRWLSPPVLACLAWQAYQATENEAFLAEVFPPLLAFFQAWFAPAHDRDGDGVPEWDHPLQTGFEDNPAFNLWHAWAQGVDIATVESPALAASLYRECRSLIQMAEKLGRSEELEMLQFRAVALRIETEECWNAGSAMYHYRDRDTHRSLAGKALAKRRGSGKLKLKRSYTAPVRLLIRVQTKDKAFRRLEVTIKGQTSSGAQAELIKRQDVQWHMENAALTSREVYTQLNEIEVAGLEPNDQVTISTVDYTQEDQTLFLPLWAGIPEERHAASLIERGLLDTDRFYHPFGVSACASLPCPPAETICLSVQMPWQQLIGEGLLTYGYYSEAAQLIARSMNAVILNLKQQHAFYRAYHAERGVGIGERNALAGLAPLGLFLQTLGVQFLPGSRLRLSGKNPFPWPVTVKYRGLSVTRRSDQSEVTFPDGRTVALSDPSDTLVCPE
;
A
#
# COMPACT_ATOMS: atom_id res chain seq x y z
N MET A 1 -8.59 -21.91 -14.40
CA MET A 1 -8.64 -21.08 -13.20
C MET A 1 -9.15 -21.96 -12.06
N ARG A 2 -8.52 -21.94 -10.88
CA ARG A 2 -8.95 -22.75 -9.72
C ARG A 2 -10.21 -22.14 -9.10
N ASP A 3 -11.11 -22.97 -8.59
CA ASP A 3 -12.22 -22.54 -7.76
C ASP A 3 -11.79 -22.50 -6.29
N TRP A 4 -12.23 -21.50 -5.54
CA TRP A 4 -11.96 -21.38 -4.11
C TRP A 4 -13.26 -21.46 -3.29
N TYR A 5 -13.21 -22.14 -2.15
CA TYR A 5 -14.30 -22.13 -1.18
C TYR A 5 -14.28 -20.86 -0.35
N LEU A 6 -15.44 -20.30 -0.02
CA LEU A 6 -15.55 -19.17 0.88
C LEU A 6 -15.47 -19.66 2.33
N GLY A 7 -14.26 -19.64 2.90
CA GLY A 7 -14.01 -20.08 4.26
C GLY A 7 -12.53 -19.93 4.64
N LEU A 8 -12.15 -20.58 5.74
CA LEU A 8 -10.79 -20.50 6.28
C LEU A 8 -9.75 -21.32 5.50
N ASP A 9 -10.19 -22.20 4.62
CA ASP A 9 -9.31 -23.11 3.90
C ASP A 9 -8.63 -22.45 2.69
N ASP A 10 -9.24 -21.41 2.12
CA ASP A 10 -8.75 -20.73 0.92
C ASP A 10 -8.47 -19.23 1.19
N PRO A 11 -7.33 -18.69 0.70
CA PRO A 11 -6.99 -17.27 0.86
C PRO A 11 -7.78 -16.41 -0.12
N LEU A 12 -8.58 -15.48 0.38
CA LEU A 12 -9.49 -14.66 -0.40
C LEU A 12 -9.47 -13.19 0.05
N THR A 13 -9.83 -12.29 -0.87
CA THR A 13 -10.30 -10.93 -0.57
C THR A 13 -11.59 -10.68 -1.36
N LEU A 14 -12.61 -10.18 -0.71
CA LEU A 14 -13.97 -10.15 -1.22
C LEU A 14 -14.49 -8.72 -1.45
N THR A 15 -13.59 -7.73 -1.42
CA THR A 15 -13.94 -6.32 -1.70
C THR A 15 -14.13 -6.08 -3.19
N LEU A 16 -15.15 -5.33 -3.56
CA LEU A 16 -15.51 -4.92 -4.90
C LEU A 16 -15.62 -3.39 -4.98
N ALA A 17 -15.10 -2.81 -6.05
CA ALA A 17 -15.24 -1.38 -6.34
C ALA A 17 -15.28 -1.13 -7.85
N ALA A 18 -15.69 0.06 -8.31
CA ALA A 18 -15.66 0.42 -9.72
C ALA A 18 -14.21 0.41 -10.26
N ASP A 19 -14.00 -0.18 -11.43
CA ASP A 19 -12.69 -0.32 -12.07
C ASP A 19 -12.45 0.84 -13.05
N PHE A 20 -11.43 1.64 -12.82
CA PHE A 20 -11.09 2.80 -13.65
C PHE A 20 -10.80 2.44 -15.12
N ARG A 21 -10.36 1.21 -15.39
CA ARG A 21 -10.09 0.70 -16.74
C ARG A 21 -11.36 0.48 -17.57
N LEU A 22 -12.51 0.37 -16.89
CA LEU A 22 -13.81 -0.03 -17.47
C LEU A 22 -14.91 1.01 -17.26
N SER A 23 -14.70 1.94 -16.34
CA SER A 23 -15.66 2.98 -15.95
C SER A 23 -14.93 4.25 -15.53
N GLN A 24 -15.67 5.25 -15.03
CA GLN A 24 -15.14 6.48 -14.43
C GLN A 24 -15.53 6.50 -12.95
N PRO A 25 -14.75 5.86 -12.05
CA PRO A 25 -14.99 5.95 -10.61
C PRO A 25 -14.98 7.40 -10.13
N ASP A 26 -15.94 7.71 -9.29
CA ASP A 26 -16.05 9.03 -8.66
C ASP A 26 -15.19 9.08 -7.40
N TYR A 27 -14.07 9.80 -7.47
CA TYR A 27 -13.13 9.92 -6.37
C TYR A 27 -13.77 10.54 -5.10
N LEU A 28 -14.79 11.39 -5.25
CA LEU A 28 -15.45 12.09 -4.15
C LEU A 28 -16.66 11.35 -3.58
N ASN A 29 -17.19 10.36 -4.34
CA ASN A 29 -18.40 9.62 -3.97
C ASN A 29 -18.37 8.20 -4.53
N ASP A 30 -17.54 7.35 -3.94
CA ASP A 30 -17.32 5.98 -4.37
C ASP A 30 -17.92 4.98 -3.37
N HIS A 31 -18.82 4.12 -3.85
CA HIS A 31 -19.44 3.08 -3.02
C HIS A 31 -18.69 1.77 -3.18
N ILE A 32 -18.00 1.37 -2.13
CA ILE A 32 -17.21 0.14 -2.09
C ILE A 32 -18.03 -0.92 -1.38
N TRP A 33 -18.03 -2.13 -1.93
CA TRP A 33 -18.77 -3.26 -1.41
C TRP A 33 -17.85 -4.39 -0.97
N GLU A 34 -18.30 -5.16 0.00
CA GLU A 34 -17.62 -6.38 0.46
C GLU A 34 -18.62 -7.52 0.53
N LEU A 35 -18.23 -8.71 0.06
CA LEU A 35 -19.01 -9.93 0.22
C LEU A 35 -18.65 -10.58 1.55
N GLU A 36 -19.63 -10.78 2.43
CA GLU A 36 -19.51 -11.47 3.71
C GLU A 36 -20.07 -12.89 3.58
N PRO A 37 -19.25 -13.95 3.77
CA PRO A 37 -19.67 -15.32 3.53
C PRO A 37 -20.30 -16.00 4.78
N GLY A 38 -21.38 -15.44 5.31
CA GLY A 38 -22.13 -16.03 6.41
C GLY A 38 -21.85 -15.46 7.80
N SER A 39 -20.98 -14.46 7.91
CA SER A 39 -20.87 -13.61 9.08
C SER A 39 -21.99 -12.55 9.07
N GLY A 40 -22.40 -12.08 10.21
CA GLY A 40 -23.39 -11.03 10.32
C GLY A 40 -24.75 -11.47 10.88
N ASP A 41 -25.66 -10.54 11.01
CA ASP A 41 -27.03 -10.74 11.48
C ASP A 41 -28.00 -10.17 10.43
N PRO A 42 -28.76 -11.06 9.72
CA PRO A 42 -28.67 -12.53 9.80
C PRO A 42 -27.42 -13.12 9.16
N PRO A 43 -27.01 -14.33 9.53
CA PRO A 43 -25.97 -15.07 8.81
C PRO A 43 -26.46 -15.36 7.38
N ALA A 44 -25.77 -14.80 6.38
CA ALA A 44 -26.14 -14.91 4.98
C ALA A 44 -24.91 -14.77 4.06
N LEU A 45 -25.07 -15.11 2.80
CA LEU A 45 -24.15 -14.70 1.75
C LEU A 45 -24.53 -13.28 1.34
N LEU A 46 -23.96 -12.28 2.00
CA LEU A 46 -24.41 -10.90 1.88
C LEU A 46 -23.35 -9.96 1.29
N LEU A 47 -23.80 -8.97 0.58
CA LEU A 47 -23.02 -7.82 0.15
C LEU A 47 -23.24 -6.68 1.15
N HIS A 48 -22.14 -6.10 1.61
CA HIS A 48 -22.12 -5.04 2.62
C HIS A 48 -21.45 -3.77 2.12
N THR A 49 -21.97 -2.62 2.52
CA THR A 49 -21.32 -1.31 2.39
C THR A 49 -21.78 -0.36 3.48
N THR A 50 -21.01 0.68 3.78
CA THR A 50 -21.42 1.81 4.61
C THR A 50 -21.59 3.10 3.80
N TYR A 51 -21.40 3.03 2.48
CA TYR A 51 -21.38 4.20 1.58
C TYR A 51 -20.37 5.29 2.02
N GLY A 52 -19.18 4.89 2.48
CA GLY A 52 -18.20 5.84 3.02
C GLY A 52 -18.66 6.50 4.32
N LEU A 53 -19.22 5.71 5.25
CA LEU A 53 -19.75 6.12 6.54
C LEU A 53 -21.04 6.95 6.48
N ARG A 54 -21.80 6.92 5.38
CA ARG A 54 -23.14 7.54 5.28
C ARG A 54 -24.28 6.63 5.74
N ALA A 55 -24.00 5.36 5.98
CA ALA A 55 -24.86 4.41 6.67
C ALA A 55 -24.06 3.67 7.73
N ARG A 56 -24.70 3.22 8.79
CA ARG A 56 -24.06 2.28 9.73
C ARG A 56 -23.87 0.92 9.06
N SER A 57 -24.83 0.51 8.23
CA SER A 57 -24.75 -0.71 7.42
C SER A 57 -25.79 -0.68 6.33
N MET A 58 -25.41 -1.13 5.13
CA MET A 58 -26.32 -1.51 4.05
C MET A 58 -25.97 -2.92 3.64
N ARG A 59 -26.96 -3.84 3.64
CA ARG A 59 -26.78 -5.26 3.35
C ARG A 59 -27.78 -5.74 2.32
N ILE A 60 -27.35 -6.59 1.37
CA ILE A 60 -28.19 -7.23 0.36
C ILE A 60 -27.84 -8.71 0.32
N PHE A 61 -28.85 -9.57 0.43
CA PHE A 61 -28.64 -11.02 0.39
C PHE A 61 -29.86 -11.77 -0.14
N PRO A 62 -29.65 -12.93 -0.83
CA PRO A 62 -30.71 -13.81 -1.26
C PRO A 62 -31.12 -14.76 -0.14
N ARG A 63 -32.40 -15.14 -0.13
CA ARG A 63 -32.97 -16.27 0.61
C ARG A 63 -33.70 -17.17 -0.39
N PHE A 64 -33.60 -18.46 -0.17
CA PHE A 64 -34.19 -19.46 -1.08
C PHE A 64 -35.20 -20.33 -0.30
N THR A 65 -36.35 -20.59 -0.92
CA THR A 65 -37.41 -21.43 -0.34
C THR A 65 -37.76 -22.56 -1.32
N ALA A 66 -37.80 -23.78 -0.82
CA ALA A 66 -38.30 -24.95 -1.58
C ALA A 66 -38.98 -25.91 -0.62
N SER A 67 -40.11 -26.48 -1.05
CA SER A 67 -40.87 -27.46 -0.27
C SER A 67 -41.17 -27.01 1.18
N GLY A 68 -41.42 -25.73 1.37
CA GLY A 68 -41.71 -25.13 2.68
C GLY A 68 -40.50 -24.86 3.59
N ALA A 69 -39.27 -25.21 3.18
CA ALA A 69 -38.04 -24.91 3.88
C ALA A 69 -37.38 -23.65 3.27
N THR A 70 -36.93 -22.71 4.14
CA THR A 70 -36.20 -21.51 3.71
C THR A 70 -34.76 -21.57 4.22
N VAL A 71 -33.79 -21.38 3.33
CA VAL A 71 -32.37 -21.31 3.65
C VAL A 71 -31.80 -19.91 3.38
N THR A 72 -30.97 -19.42 4.28
CA THR A 72 -30.34 -18.09 4.23
C THR A 72 -28.83 -18.20 4.46
N ALA A 73 -28.43 -18.93 5.51
CA ALA A 73 -27.03 -19.07 5.88
C ALA A 73 -26.29 -20.04 4.95
N PRO A 74 -25.10 -19.67 4.45
CA PRO A 74 -24.28 -20.55 3.60
C PRO A 74 -23.96 -21.91 4.23
N ALA A 75 -23.86 -21.97 5.56
CA ALA A 75 -23.66 -23.22 6.29
C ALA A 75 -24.84 -24.20 6.19
N SER A 76 -26.03 -23.71 5.82
CA SER A 76 -27.23 -24.52 5.59
C SER A 76 -27.44 -24.93 4.13
N PHE A 77 -26.57 -24.51 3.22
CA PHE A 77 -26.66 -24.86 1.81
C PHE A 77 -26.26 -26.35 1.59
N ALA A 78 -26.89 -26.98 0.64
CA ALA A 78 -26.55 -28.37 0.26
C ALA A 78 -25.13 -28.47 -0.34
N ALA A 79 -24.65 -27.40 -1.02
CA ALA A 79 -23.25 -27.24 -1.37
C ALA A 79 -22.77 -25.83 -1.04
N PRO A 80 -21.59 -25.68 -0.42
CA PRO A 80 -21.07 -24.39 0.01
C PRO A 80 -20.70 -23.49 -1.19
N PRO A 81 -20.68 -22.14 -0.99
CA PRO A 81 -20.27 -21.22 -2.03
C PRO A 81 -18.81 -21.42 -2.45
N ARG A 82 -18.58 -21.40 -3.76
CA ARG A 82 -17.26 -21.44 -4.40
C ARG A 82 -17.06 -20.23 -5.28
N LEU A 83 -15.96 -19.53 -5.08
CA LEU A 83 -15.54 -18.42 -5.95
C LEU A 83 -14.99 -18.99 -7.27
N ARG A 84 -15.57 -18.56 -8.38
CA ARG A 84 -15.21 -19.00 -9.75
C ARG A 84 -14.35 -17.99 -10.48
N ARG A 85 -14.67 -16.69 -10.32
CA ARG A 85 -13.96 -15.57 -10.93
C ARG A 85 -13.95 -14.39 -9.98
N PHE A 86 -12.88 -13.59 -10.06
CA PHE A 86 -12.74 -12.36 -9.30
C PHE A 86 -11.91 -11.34 -10.07
N TYR A 87 -12.41 -10.11 -10.11
CA TYR A 87 -11.77 -8.94 -10.70
C TYR A 87 -12.07 -7.73 -9.83
N PRO A 88 -11.43 -6.56 -10.03
CA PRO A 88 -11.69 -5.39 -9.19
C PRO A 88 -13.15 -5.04 -9.00
N ASN A 89 -13.96 -5.18 -10.04
CA ASN A 89 -15.37 -4.82 -10.10
C ASN A 89 -16.32 -6.00 -10.33
N PHE A 90 -15.83 -7.27 -10.23
CA PHE A 90 -16.66 -8.44 -10.57
C PHE A 90 -16.28 -9.68 -9.76
N LEU A 91 -17.30 -10.36 -9.21
CA LEU A 91 -17.18 -11.69 -8.60
C LEU A 91 -18.22 -12.65 -9.20
N SER A 92 -17.89 -13.94 -9.33
CA SER A 92 -18.87 -14.99 -9.60
C SER A 92 -18.69 -16.18 -8.67
N LEU A 93 -19.81 -16.71 -8.18
CA LEU A 93 -19.90 -17.79 -7.20
C LEU A 93 -20.86 -18.86 -7.68
N ASN A 94 -20.55 -20.14 -7.35
CA ASN A 94 -21.51 -21.23 -7.46
C ASN A 94 -21.81 -21.77 -6.06
N PHE A 95 -23.08 -22.12 -5.82
CA PHE A 95 -23.51 -22.81 -4.61
C PHE A 95 -24.83 -23.54 -4.86
N SER A 96 -25.20 -24.46 -3.96
CA SER A 96 -26.47 -25.15 -4.04
C SER A 96 -27.28 -24.91 -2.77
N PRO A 97 -28.35 -24.10 -2.78
CA PRO A 97 -29.18 -23.89 -1.61
C PRO A 97 -29.90 -25.19 -1.21
N PHE A 98 -30.32 -25.98 -2.20
CA PHE A 98 -30.97 -27.28 -2.02
C PHE A 98 -30.35 -28.36 -2.92
N THR A 99 -30.48 -29.62 -2.55
CA THR A 99 -29.99 -30.75 -3.37
C THR A 99 -30.62 -30.71 -4.77
N GLY A 100 -29.77 -30.78 -5.79
CA GLY A 100 -30.19 -30.76 -7.19
C GLY A 100 -30.51 -29.36 -7.76
N VAL A 101 -30.39 -28.31 -6.97
CA VAL A 101 -30.54 -26.90 -7.44
C VAL A 101 -29.20 -26.22 -7.32
N GLU A 102 -28.68 -25.71 -8.42
CA GLU A 102 -27.45 -24.90 -8.45
C GLU A 102 -27.77 -23.45 -8.72
N VAL A 103 -27.04 -22.54 -8.07
CA VAL A 103 -27.11 -21.10 -8.28
C VAL A 103 -25.74 -20.60 -8.69
N LEU A 104 -25.66 -19.95 -9.87
CA LEU A 104 -24.57 -19.09 -10.26
C LEU A 104 -24.94 -17.66 -9.90
N ALA A 105 -24.24 -17.10 -8.92
CA ALA A 105 -24.37 -15.69 -8.52
C ALA A 105 -23.19 -14.90 -9.08
N GLU A 106 -23.48 -13.83 -9.79
CA GLU A 106 -22.51 -12.89 -10.36
C GLU A 106 -22.78 -11.51 -9.79
N TYR A 107 -21.76 -10.83 -9.30
CA TYR A 107 -21.84 -9.47 -8.77
C TYR A 107 -20.91 -8.54 -9.55
N TRP A 108 -21.41 -7.37 -9.89
CA TRP A 108 -20.72 -6.43 -10.77
C TRP A 108 -20.93 -4.99 -10.31
N ILE A 109 -19.84 -4.21 -10.25
CA ILE A 109 -19.89 -2.76 -9.98
C ILE A 109 -19.58 -2.00 -11.28
N PRO A 110 -20.61 -1.53 -12.01
CA PRO A 110 -20.45 -0.80 -13.26
C PRO A 110 -20.04 0.66 -13.10
N ALA A 111 -20.31 1.27 -11.93
CA ALA A 111 -19.99 2.65 -11.59
C ALA A 111 -20.01 2.82 -10.06
N SER A 112 -19.41 3.90 -9.54
CA SER A 112 -19.26 4.15 -8.10
C SER A 112 -20.56 4.09 -7.30
N GLN A 113 -21.71 4.52 -7.88
CA GLN A 113 -22.97 4.63 -7.15
C GLN A 113 -23.92 3.44 -7.34
N THR A 114 -23.45 2.34 -7.97
CA THR A 114 -24.36 1.22 -8.26
C THR A 114 -23.63 -0.12 -8.21
N ILE A 115 -24.34 -1.13 -7.71
CA ILE A 115 -23.95 -2.55 -7.79
C ILE A 115 -25.09 -3.33 -8.43
N ALA A 116 -24.74 -4.30 -9.24
CA ALA A 116 -25.68 -5.21 -9.88
C ALA A 116 -25.34 -6.66 -9.53
N GLY A 117 -26.34 -7.52 -9.51
CA GLY A 117 -26.17 -8.96 -9.39
C GLY A 117 -27.02 -9.69 -10.41
N ARG A 118 -26.51 -10.81 -10.89
CA ARG A 118 -27.27 -11.77 -11.70
C ARG A 118 -27.28 -13.12 -11.00
N LEU A 119 -28.46 -13.70 -10.85
CA LEU A 119 -28.64 -15.04 -10.32
C LEU A 119 -29.14 -15.93 -11.45
N THR A 120 -28.41 -16.98 -11.78
CA THR A 120 -28.84 -18.05 -12.67
C THR A 120 -29.10 -19.28 -11.82
N VAL A 121 -30.38 -19.64 -11.73
CA VAL A 121 -30.86 -20.79 -10.96
C VAL A 121 -31.11 -21.95 -11.91
N MET A 122 -30.50 -23.10 -11.64
CA MET A 122 -30.52 -24.29 -12.49
C MET A 122 -31.08 -25.48 -11.72
N ASN A 123 -32.05 -26.16 -12.30
CA ASN A 123 -32.58 -27.43 -11.78
C ASN A 123 -31.83 -28.61 -12.44
N HIS A 124 -30.95 -29.25 -11.75
CA HIS A 124 -30.22 -30.45 -12.25
C HIS A 124 -30.94 -31.76 -12.02
N THR A 125 -32.17 -31.72 -11.49
CA THR A 125 -32.97 -32.95 -11.28
C THR A 125 -33.75 -33.26 -12.54
N ASN A 126 -34.25 -34.46 -12.61
CA ASN A 126 -35.13 -34.94 -13.67
C ASN A 126 -36.63 -34.72 -13.39
N GLN A 127 -36.95 -33.88 -12.38
CA GLN A 127 -38.30 -33.53 -12.00
C GLN A 127 -38.45 -31.99 -11.92
N PRO A 128 -39.64 -31.45 -12.20
CA PRO A 128 -39.93 -30.04 -11.97
C PRO A 128 -39.71 -29.67 -10.49
N SER A 129 -39.21 -28.49 -10.25
CA SER A 129 -38.99 -27.90 -8.91
C SER A 129 -39.66 -26.55 -8.80
N GLU A 130 -40.42 -26.34 -7.73
CA GLU A 130 -40.93 -25.02 -7.37
C GLU A 130 -40.04 -24.42 -6.31
N MET A 131 -39.40 -23.29 -6.62
CA MET A 131 -38.52 -22.59 -5.72
C MET A 131 -38.96 -21.14 -5.60
N GLY A 132 -38.82 -20.56 -4.41
CA GLY A 132 -38.97 -19.15 -4.15
C GLY A 132 -37.59 -18.48 -4.00
N LEU A 133 -37.42 -17.31 -4.62
CA LEU A 133 -36.32 -16.39 -4.37
C LEU A 133 -36.86 -15.17 -3.63
N GLU A 134 -36.22 -14.82 -2.54
CA GLU A 134 -36.44 -13.60 -1.80
C GLU A 134 -35.14 -12.79 -1.73
N LEU A 135 -35.09 -11.64 -2.41
CA LEU A 135 -33.97 -10.70 -2.36
C LEU A 135 -34.20 -9.71 -1.22
N CYS A 136 -33.44 -9.86 -0.14
CA CYS A 136 -33.58 -9.04 1.05
C CYS A 136 -32.63 -7.84 1.02
N GLY A 137 -33.06 -6.71 1.59
CA GLY A 137 -32.25 -5.51 1.81
C GLY A 137 -32.44 -4.98 3.23
N LEU A 138 -31.31 -4.72 3.91
CA LEU A 138 -31.28 -4.12 5.25
C LEU A 138 -30.45 -2.85 5.24
N LEU A 139 -31.06 -1.72 5.57
CA LEU A 139 -30.38 -0.44 5.76
C LEU A 139 -30.53 0.00 7.22
N VAL A 140 -29.38 0.19 7.88
CA VAL A 140 -29.31 0.85 9.18
C VAL A 140 -28.81 2.28 8.91
N PRO A 141 -29.70 3.27 8.80
CA PRO A 141 -29.32 4.62 8.42
C PRO A 141 -28.63 5.35 9.58
N ILE A 142 -27.83 6.38 9.25
CA ILE A 142 -27.35 7.37 10.23
C ILE A 142 -28.47 8.39 10.48
N GLU A 143 -28.99 8.99 9.39
CA GLU A 143 -30.15 9.86 9.38
C GLU A 143 -31.06 9.45 8.23
N GLY A 144 -32.35 9.31 8.46
CA GLY A 144 -33.28 8.94 7.41
C GLY A 144 -34.17 7.75 7.78
N GLN A 145 -34.42 6.87 6.81
CA GLN A 145 -35.37 5.75 6.92
C GLN A 145 -34.74 4.45 6.45
N SER A 146 -34.95 3.37 7.19
CA SER A 146 -34.63 2.00 6.76
C SER A 146 -35.31 1.66 5.43
N LEU A 147 -34.80 0.63 4.75
CA LEU A 147 -35.47 0.14 3.54
C LEU A 147 -36.90 -0.29 3.84
N ALA A 148 -37.80 0.11 2.96
CA ALA A 148 -39.20 -0.30 2.96
C ALA A 148 -39.61 -0.76 1.56
N GLN A 149 -40.62 -1.61 1.50
CA GLN A 149 -41.27 -2.06 0.28
C GLN A 149 -42.15 -0.93 -0.25
N VAL A 150 -41.84 -0.42 -1.42
CA VAL A 150 -42.56 0.68 -2.07
C VAL A 150 -42.78 0.42 -3.56
N GLN A 151 -43.66 1.20 -4.20
CA GLN A 151 -43.85 1.17 -5.64
C GLN A 151 -43.36 2.48 -6.26
N ILE A 152 -42.48 2.37 -7.27
CA ILE A 152 -42.00 3.50 -8.07
C ILE A 152 -42.29 3.19 -9.53
N GLN A 153 -43.03 4.07 -10.23
CA GLN A 153 -43.43 3.87 -11.64
C GLN A 153 -44.03 2.47 -11.89
N SER A 154 -44.94 2.00 -11.07
CA SER A 154 -45.56 0.66 -11.14
C SER A 154 -44.62 -0.54 -10.90
N ALA A 155 -43.35 -0.34 -10.60
CA ALA A 155 -42.43 -1.39 -10.20
C ALA A 155 -42.33 -1.50 -8.66
N ASN A 156 -42.43 -2.72 -8.15
CA ASN A 156 -42.15 -2.98 -6.73
C ASN A 156 -40.63 -2.94 -6.49
N VAL A 157 -40.19 -2.15 -5.51
CA VAL A 157 -38.80 -1.94 -5.16
C VAL A 157 -38.64 -1.86 -3.63
N LEU A 158 -37.37 -1.99 -3.14
CA LEU A 158 -37.06 -1.55 -1.79
C LEU A 158 -36.38 -0.18 -1.87
N ALA A 159 -36.86 0.78 -1.10
CA ALA A 159 -36.28 2.12 -1.04
C ALA A 159 -36.12 2.61 0.40
N GLY A 160 -35.11 3.41 0.67
CA GLY A 160 -34.82 4.00 1.96
C GLY A 160 -34.09 5.33 1.81
N ARG A 161 -33.63 5.89 2.92
CA ARG A 161 -32.81 7.11 2.93
C ARG A 161 -31.78 7.02 4.04
N THR A 162 -30.55 7.46 3.76
CA THR A 162 -29.49 7.59 4.77
C THR A 162 -28.60 8.78 4.40
N SER A 163 -28.46 9.73 5.31
CA SER A 163 -27.75 10.99 5.03
C SER A 163 -28.28 11.65 3.74
N ASP A 164 -27.40 11.92 2.78
CA ASP A 164 -27.71 12.50 1.47
C ASP A 164 -28.11 11.48 0.39
N LEU A 165 -28.19 10.17 0.73
CA LEU A 165 -28.48 9.09 -0.22
C LEU A 165 -29.89 8.54 -0.07
N ALA A 166 -30.49 8.17 -1.21
CA ALA A 166 -31.75 7.46 -1.32
C ALA A 166 -31.53 6.10 -2.04
N PRO A 167 -31.00 5.06 -1.35
CA PRO A 167 -30.77 3.75 -1.96
C PRO A 167 -32.07 3.09 -2.40
N VAL A 168 -32.04 2.50 -3.60
CA VAL A 168 -33.14 1.74 -4.21
C VAL A 168 -32.61 0.39 -4.67
N ILE A 169 -33.32 -0.71 -4.32
CA ILE A 169 -33.06 -2.05 -4.86
C ILE A 169 -34.20 -2.40 -5.84
N PHE A 170 -33.80 -2.74 -7.05
CA PHE A 170 -34.68 -3.19 -8.14
C PHE A 170 -34.36 -4.65 -8.50
N LEU A 171 -35.38 -5.47 -8.75
CA LEU A 171 -35.27 -6.85 -9.20
C LEU A 171 -36.12 -7.02 -10.48
N THR A 172 -35.55 -7.68 -11.51
CA THR A 172 -36.26 -8.02 -12.74
C THR A 172 -37.24 -9.18 -12.53
N GLY A 173 -38.19 -9.35 -13.44
CA GLY A 173 -39.14 -10.48 -13.43
C GLY A 173 -40.50 -10.18 -12.78
N GLY A 174 -40.76 -8.92 -12.40
CA GLY A 174 -42.02 -8.52 -11.78
C GLY A 174 -42.24 -9.02 -10.37
N PRO A 175 -41.27 -8.76 -9.43
CA PRO A 175 -41.35 -9.28 -8.09
C PRO A 175 -42.55 -8.72 -7.31
N LEU A 176 -43.01 -9.50 -6.36
CA LEU A 176 -43.94 -9.05 -5.33
C LEU A 176 -43.18 -8.60 -4.09
N HIS A 177 -43.87 -7.91 -3.17
CA HIS A 177 -43.34 -7.64 -1.85
C HIS A 177 -43.30 -8.92 -1.03
N GLY A 178 -42.14 -9.27 -0.43
CA GLY A 178 -41.97 -10.47 0.34
C GLY A 178 -42.67 -10.41 1.70
N PRO A 179 -43.23 -11.51 2.19
CA PRO A 179 -43.89 -11.58 3.49
C PRO A 179 -42.92 -11.89 4.65
N GLY A 180 -41.63 -12.06 4.33
CA GLY A 180 -40.63 -12.50 5.29
C GLY A 180 -40.27 -11.48 6.38
N PRO A 181 -39.36 -11.81 7.30
CA PRO A 181 -39.01 -10.95 8.44
C PRO A 181 -38.15 -9.74 8.05
N TYR A 182 -37.71 -9.69 6.77
CA TYR A 182 -36.87 -8.60 6.24
C TYR A 182 -37.60 -7.90 5.09
N PRO A 183 -37.37 -6.61 4.86
CA PRO A 183 -37.79 -5.95 3.62
C PRO A 183 -37.20 -6.71 2.42
N SER A 184 -38.06 -7.17 1.52
CA SER A 184 -37.64 -8.06 0.43
C SER A 184 -38.53 -7.97 -0.81
N LEU A 185 -37.97 -8.39 -1.93
CA LEU A 185 -38.61 -8.59 -3.22
C LEU A 185 -38.63 -10.09 -3.51
N THR A 186 -39.83 -10.68 -3.73
CA THR A 186 -39.98 -12.14 -3.90
C THR A 186 -40.43 -12.51 -5.30
N LEU A 187 -39.96 -13.66 -5.77
CA LEU A 187 -40.32 -14.27 -7.05
C LEU A 187 -40.49 -15.77 -6.87
N ASP A 188 -41.56 -16.32 -7.42
CA ASP A 188 -41.70 -17.75 -7.63
C ASP A 188 -40.95 -18.19 -8.88
N LEU A 189 -40.16 -19.22 -8.76
CA LEU A 189 -39.29 -19.78 -9.79
C LEU A 189 -39.70 -21.22 -10.12
N PRO A 190 -40.73 -21.42 -10.93
CA PRO A 190 -41.02 -22.74 -11.48
C PRO A 190 -39.91 -23.15 -12.46
N LEU A 191 -39.25 -24.26 -12.20
CA LEU A 191 -38.13 -24.77 -13.00
C LEU A 191 -38.44 -26.20 -13.45
N GLU A 192 -38.67 -26.38 -14.73
CA GLU A 192 -38.79 -27.71 -15.34
C GLU A 192 -37.47 -28.52 -15.13
N ALA A 193 -37.54 -29.82 -15.34
CA ALA A 193 -36.38 -30.69 -15.28
C ALA A 193 -35.26 -30.22 -16.23
N GLY A 194 -34.07 -29.96 -15.73
CA GLY A 194 -32.92 -29.47 -16.51
C GLY A 194 -33.02 -27.99 -16.95
N ALA A 195 -34.05 -27.26 -16.53
CA ALA A 195 -34.24 -25.85 -16.92
C ALA A 195 -33.45 -24.89 -16.04
N SER A 196 -33.18 -23.72 -16.58
CA SER A 196 -32.57 -22.61 -15.86
C SER A 196 -33.36 -21.32 -16.02
N ARG A 197 -33.29 -20.44 -15.02
CA ARG A 197 -33.85 -19.10 -15.05
C ARG A 197 -32.84 -18.06 -14.58
N GLN A 198 -32.75 -16.96 -15.31
CA GLN A 198 -31.86 -15.83 -14.98
C GLN A 198 -32.67 -14.65 -14.47
N LEU A 199 -32.17 -14.02 -13.42
CA LEU A 199 -32.71 -12.82 -12.79
C LEU A 199 -31.59 -11.82 -12.56
N ALA A 200 -31.86 -10.55 -12.86
CA ALA A 200 -30.95 -9.48 -12.55
C ALA A 200 -31.55 -8.57 -11.46
N TRP A 201 -30.72 -8.17 -10.53
CA TRP A 201 -31.06 -7.16 -9.54
C TRP A 201 -30.01 -6.05 -9.55
N THR A 202 -30.38 -4.86 -9.09
CA THR A 202 -29.47 -3.73 -9.01
C THR A 202 -29.82 -2.88 -7.82
N GLN A 203 -28.80 -2.43 -7.11
CA GLN A 203 -28.90 -1.38 -6.10
C GLN A 203 -28.20 -0.15 -6.64
N ALA A 204 -28.86 1.00 -6.54
CA ALA A 204 -28.25 2.30 -6.80
C ALA A 204 -28.56 3.26 -5.65
N ALA A 205 -27.65 4.19 -5.33
CA ALA A 205 -27.83 5.18 -4.28
C ALA A 205 -27.34 6.56 -4.74
N LEU A 206 -28.30 7.37 -5.14
CA LEU A 206 -28.15 8.80 -5.47
C LEU A 206 -28.95 9.64 -4.46
N GLY A 207 -28.92 10.97 -4.59
CA GLY A 207 -29.62 11.87 -3.67
C GLY A 207 -31.17 11.75 -3.69
N GLU A 208 -31.74 11.30 -4.81
CA GLU A 208 -33.19 11.20 -5.00
C GLU A 208 -33.62 9.78 -5.35
N PRO A 209 -34.75 9.26 -4.76
CA PRO A 209 -35.24 7.90 -5.01
C PRO A 209 -35.55 7.62 -6.47
N GLN A 210 -36.10 8.59 -7.18
CA GLN A 210 -36.44 8.47 -8.59
C GLN A 210 -35.19 8.30 -9.45
N ALA A 211 -34.11 9.08 -9.18
CA ALA A 211 -32.84 8.98 -9.90
C ALA A 211 -32.15 7.65 -9.61
N SER A 212 -32.17 7.19 -8.37
CA SER A 212 -31.65 5.87 -7.96
C SER A 212 -32.39 4.74 -8.66
N PHE A 213 -33.73 4.81 -8.73
CA PHE A 213 -34.55 3.81 -9.45
C PHE A 213 -34.24 3.76 -10.94
N GLU A 214 -34.13 4.92 -11.60
CA GLU A 214 -33.80 4.98 -13.02
C GLU A 214 -32.41 4.45 -13.34
N LEU A 215 -31.42 4.75 -12.49
CA LEU A 215 -30.07 4.19 -12.60
C LEU A 215 -30.10 2.68 -12.42
N ALA A 216 -30.78 2.17 -11.37
CA ALA A 216 -30.91 0.74 -11.11
C ALA A 216 -31.58 0.02 -12.29
N ARG A 217 -32.69 0.52 -12.79
CA ARG A 217 -33.44 -0.06 -13.93
C ARG A 217 -32.58 -0.10 -15.20
N ARG A 218 -31.88 0.99 -15.54
CA ARG A 218 -30.98 1.04 -16.70
C ARG A 218 -29.83 0.05 -16.58
N THR A 219 -29.26 -0.08 -15.40
CA THR A 219 -28.15 -1.00 -15.13
C THR A 219 -28.59 -2.46 -15.24
N ALA A 220 -29.76 -2.82 -14.70
CA ALA A 220 -30.31 -4.16 -14.82
C ALA A 220 -30.59 -4.60 -16.27
N ALA A 221 -30.83 -3.63 -17.16
CA ALA A 221 -31.10 -3.87 -18.58
C ALA A 221 -29.85 -3.97 -19.48
N ARG A 222 -28.63 -3.82 -18.91
CA ARG A 222 -27.38 -3.91 -19.69
C ARG A 222 -27.13 -5.34 -20.16
N ALA A 223 -26.37 -5.46 -21.27
CA ALA A 223 -25.99 -6.74 -21.86
C ALA A 223 -24.91 -7.42 -21.01
N TRP A 224 -25.33 -8.17 -20.00
CA TRP A 224 -24.48 -8.75 -18.97
C TRP A 224 -23.30 -9.57 -19.51
N ASP A 225 -23.56 -10.46 -20.50
CA ASP A 225 -22.49 -11.30 -21.05
C ASP A 225 -21.43 -10.51 -21.82
N ALA A 226 -21.83 -9.43 -22.51
CA ALA A 226 -20.90 -8.53 -23.17
C ALA A 226 -20.04 -7.76 -22.15
N GLU A 227 -20.63 -7.32 -21.05
CA GLU A 227 -19.89 -6.64 -19.99
C GLU A 227 -18.89 -7.61 -19.30
N ARG A 228 -19.33 -8.83 -19.02
CA ARG A 228 -18.43 -9.86 -18.46
C ARG A 228 -17.27 -10.14 -19.42
N ALA A 229 -17.53 -10.34 -20.71
CA ALA A 229 -16.46 -10.57 -21.69
C ALA A 229 -15.46 -9.39 -21.75
N ARG A 230 -15.96 -8.14 -21.65
CA ARG A 230 -15.11 -6.94 -21.60
C ARG A 230 -14.22 -6.93 -20.35
N ILE A 231 -14.78 -7.26 -19.18
CA ILE A 231 -14.04 -7.35 -17.92
C ILE A 231 -12.94 -8.42 -18.01
N GLU A 232 -13.27 -9.60 -18.51
CA GLU A 232 -12.33 -10.72 -18.68
C GLU A 232 -11.19 -10.32 -19.65
N LEU A 233 -11.48 -9.67 -20.76
CA LEU A 233 -10.50 -9.23 -21.75
C LEU A 233 -9.49 -8.24 -21.17
N VAL A 234 -9.96 -7.19 -20.47
CA VAL A 234 -9.09 -6.17 -19.86
C VAL A 234 -8.17 -6.79 -18.81
N ASN A 235 -8.70 -7.68 -17.96
CA ASN A 235 -7.88 -8.34 -16.95
C ASN A 235 -6.88 -9.32 -17.57
N ALA A 236 -7.27 -10.13 -18.55
CA ALA A 236 -6.36 -11.04 -19.25
C ALA A 236 -5.20 -10.32 -19.95
N ALA A 237 -5.43 -9.08 -20.42
CA ALA A 237 -4.41 -8.28 -21.09
C ALA A 237 -3.34 -7.69 -20.13
N GLN A 238 -3.64 -7.54 -18.85
CA GLN A 238 -2.78 -6.78 -17.92
C GLN A 238 -2.31 -7.56 -16.70
N THR A 239 -2.92 -8.70 -16.36
CA THR A 239 -2.52 -9.51 -15.22
C THR A 239 -1.53 -10.61 -15.61
N VAL A 240 -0.61 -10.89 -14.71
CA VAL A 240 0.33 -12.01 -14.80
C VAL A 240 -0.23 -13.18 -13.99
N GLU A 241 -0.33 -14.36 -14.59
CA GLU A 241 -0.73 -15.58 -13.88
C GLU A 241 0.53 -16.30 -13.37
N VAL A 242 0.56 -16.58 -12.07
CA VAL A 242 1.64 -17.34 -11.43
C VAL A 242 1.10 -18.69 -10.99
N GLN A 243 1.86 -19.74 -11.24
CA GLN A 243 1.59 -21.13 -10.84
C GLN A 243 2.84 -21.68 -10.15
N THR A 244 2.82 -21.73 -8.84
CA THR A 244 3.94 -22.21 -8.01
C THR A 244 3.80 -23.68 -7.63
N GLY A 245 2.62 -24.27 -7.87
CA GLY A 245 2.24 -25.56 -7.30
C GLY A 245 1.64 -25.48 -5.90
N ASP A 246 1.82 -24.35 -5.21
CA ASP A 246 1.11 -24.00 -3.98
C ASP A 246 -0.06 -23.06 -4.35
N PRO A 247 -1.31 -23.54 -4.23
CA PRO A 247 -2.48 -22.78 -4.64
C PRO A 247 -2.73 -21.52 -3.78
N ASP A 248 -2.22 -21.45 -2.56
CA ASP A 248 -2.39 -20.31 -1.67
C ASP A 248 -1.49 -19.15 -2.10
N TRP A 249 -0.27 -19.45 -2.56
CA TRP A 249 0.62 -18.48 -3.18
C TRP A 249 0.03 -17.92 -4.48
N ASP A 250 -0.47 -18.85 -5.34
CA ASP A 250 -1.07 -18.48 -6.63
C ASP A 250 -2.25 -17.52 -6.42
N ALA A 251 -3.11 -17.82 -5.43
CA ALA A 251 -4.23 -16.97 -5.05
C ALA A 251 -3.76 -15.61 -4.51
N ALA A 252 -2.80 -15.59 -3.58
CA ALA A 252 -2.30 -14.35 -2.98
C ALA A 252 -1.75 -13.38 -4.04
N PHE A 253 -0.96 -13.86 -5.03
CA PHE A 253 -0.48 -13.02 -6.13
C PHE A 253 -1.61 -12.53 -7.04
N ALA A 254 -2.58 -13.38 -7.37
CA ALA A 254 -3.73 -12.99 -8.18
C ALA A 254 -4.59 -11.92 -7.48
N PHE A 255 -4.87 -12.09 -6.18
CA PHE A 255 -5.61 -11.13 -5.39
C PHE A 255 -4.85 -9.83 -5.15
N SER A 256 -3.51 -9.87 -5.06
CA SER A 256 -2.68 -8.66 -4.97
C SER A 256 -2.82 -7.80 -6.21
N GLN A 257 -2.72 -8.37 -7.42
CA GLN A 257 -2.92 -7.62 -8.66
C GLN A 257 -4.36 -7.07 -8.77
N LYS A 258 -5.37 -7.88 -8.43
CA LYS A 258 -6.77 -7.43 -8.39
C LYS A 258 -6.92 -6.21 -7.48
N THR A 259 -6.40 -6.28 -6.26
CA THR A 259 -6.49 -5.20 -5.28
C THR A 259 -5.71 -3.98 -5.75
N ALA A 260 -4.48 -4.15 -6.27
CA ALA A 260 -3.68 -3.05 -6.82
C ALA A 260 -4.42 -2.27 -7.92
N PHE A 261 -5.03 -2.95 -8.89
CA PHE A 261 -5.87 -2.29 -9.90
C PHE A 261 -7.08 -1.58 -9.31
N SER A 262 -7.70 -2.13 -8.26
CA SER A 262 -8.86 -1.52 -7.63
C SER A 262 -8.54 -0.20 -6.91
N LEU A 263 -7.28 0.08 -6.57
CA LEU A 263 -6.87 1.32 -5.90
C LEU A 263 -6.83 2.54 -6.82
N PHE A 264 -6.83 2.35 -8.15
CA PHE A 264 -6.72 3.44 -9.11
C PHE A 264 -8.03 4.18 -9.35
N PHE A 265 -7.89 5.47 -9.56
CA PHE A 265 -8.89 6.40 -10.09
C PHE A 265 -8.39 7.04 -11.39
N PRO A 266 -9.28 7.47 -12.30
CA PRO A 266 -8.90 8.15 -13.53
C PRO A 266 -8.24 9.48 -13.23
N GLY A 267 -7.41 9.96 -14.17
CA GLY A 267 -6.82 11.29 -14.10
C GLY A 267 -7.87 12.40 -14.20
N ASN A 268 -7.49 13.59 -13.75
CA ASN A 268 -8.32 14.79 -13.79
C ASN A 268 -7.45 16.06 -14.04
N GLU A 269 -8.02 17.24 -13.86
CA GLU A 269 -7.31 18.53 -14.07
C GLU A 269 -6.12 18.72 -13.11
N ARG A 270 -6.12 18.07 -11.94
CA ARG A 270 -5.07 18.20 -10.91
C ARG A 270 -3.93 17.20 -11.14
N LEU A 271 -4.26 15.98 -11.54
CA LEU A 271 -3.34 14.91 -11.90
C LEU A 271 -3.84 14.31 -13.23
N PRO A 272 -3.17 14.62 -14.35
CA PRO A 272 -3.70 14.29 -15.68
C PRO A 272 -3.71 12.78 -15.99
N ASN A 273 -2.95 11.98 -15.26
CA ASN A 273 -2.90 10.53 -15.42
C ASN A 273 -3.63 9.81 -14.27
N PRO A 274 -3.98 8.52 -14.44
CA PRO A 274 -4.53 7.72 -13.35
C PRO A 274 -3.62 7.77 -12.12
N SER A 275 -4.26 7.92 -10.95
CA SER A 275 -3.58 7.94 -9.65
C SER A 275 -4.28 6.98 -8.69
N PHE A 276 -3.68 6.68 -7.57
CA PHE A 276 -4.17 5.66 -6.64
C PHE A 276 -4.40 6.22 -5.23
N VAL A 277 -5.20 5.47 -4.47
CA VAL A 277 -5.37 5.61 -3.03
C VAL A 277 -4.67 4.45 -2.31
N MET A 278 -4.30 4.64 -1.04
CA MET A 278 -3.52 3.65 -0.30
C MET A 278 -4.34 2.44 0.19
N ALA A 279 -5.66 2.59 0.35
CA ALA A 279 -6.59 1.53 0.72
C ALA A 279 -7.97 1.85 0.18
N ARG A 280 -8.80 0.82 -0.10
CA ARG A 280 -10.15 1.00 -0.60
C ARG A 280 -11.07 -0.05 0.03
N GLN A 281 -11.99 0.41 0.88
CA GLN A 281 -12.90 -0.46 1.65
C GLN A 281 -14.23 0.27 1.95
N PRO A 282 -15.29 -0.43 2.42
CA PRO A 282 -16.66 0.09 2.51
C PRO A 282 -16.86 1.41 3.24
N ASP A 283 -16.01 1.73 4.22
CA ASP A 283 -16.03 2.98 5.00
C ASP A 283 -15.24 4.14 4.37
N HIS A 284 -14.65 3.94 3.21
CA HIS A 284 -13.93 4.95 2.43
C HIS A 284 -14.78 5.49 1.27
N GLY A 285 -14.22 6.48 0.55
CA GLY A 285 -14.72 6.93 -0.74
C GLY A 285 -15.77 8.04 -0.68
N HIS A 286 -16.00 8.67 0.47
CA HIS A 286 -16.90 9.82 0.57
C HIS A 286 -16.19 11.04 1.16
N SER A 287 -16.22 12.16 0.41
CA SER A 287 -15.82 13.47 0.91
C SER A 287 -17.03 14.21 1.46
N MET A 288 -17.03 14.48 2.76
CA MET A 288 -18.10 15.27 3.40
C MET A 288 -18.12 16.74 2.92
N ARG A 289 -16.96 17.26 2.50
CA ARG A 289 -16.85 18.61 1.94
C ARG A 289 -17.15 18.66 0.44
N GLY A 290 -17.21 17.50 -0.21
CA GLY A 290 -17.47 17.38 -1.65
C GLY A 290 -16.31 17.83 -2.54
N ASP A 291 -15.14 18.14 -1.98
CA ASP A 291 -13.94 18.56 -2.71
C ASP A 291 -12.71 17.69 -2.42
N GLY A 292 -12.82 16.70 -1.53
CA GLY A 292 -11.74 15.80 -1.12
C GLY A 292 -10.74 16.39 -0.15
N SER A 293 -10.90 17.65 0.27
CA SER A 293 -9.97 18.31 1.20
C SER A 293 -10.00 17.73 2.62
N ASP A 294 -11.03 16.97 2.95
CA ASP A 294 -11.25 16.27 4.22
C ASP A 294 -10.77 14.81 4.21
N TYR A 295 -10.25 14.33 3.09
CA TYR A 295 -9.77 12.95 3.01
C TYR A 295 -8.56 12.69 3.90
N PRO A 296 -8.53 11.54 4.61
CA PRO A 296 -7.38 11.11 5.38
C PRO A 296 -6.20 10.79 4.46
N SER A 297 -5.00 10.63 5.03
CA SER A 297 -3.77 10.36 4.28
C SER A 297 -3.85 9.15 3.35
N LEU A 298 -4.67 8.13 3.68
CA LEU A 298 -4.90 6.95 2.84
C LEU A 298 -5.63 7.26 1.52
N TRP A 299 -6.31 8.40 1.42
CA TRP A 299 -7.05 8.88 0.24
C TRP A 299 -6.55 10.21 -0.30
N SER A 300 -5.54 10.84 0.34
CA SER A 300 -5.15 12.20 0.02
C SER A 300 -4.20 12.33 -1.17
N GLY A 301 -3.42 11.31 -1.50
CA GLY A 301 -2.48 11.41 -2.62
C GLY A 301 -1.55 10.22 -2.76
N GLN A 302 -0.89 10.13 -3.93
CA GLN A 302 0.12 9.13 -4.23
C GLN A 302 1.45 9.48 -3.55
N SER A 303 2.16 8.48 -3.03
CA SER A 303 3.52 8.64 -2.50
C SER A 303 4.53 7.90 -3.36
N PRO A 304 5.80 8.34 -3.40
CA PRO A 304 6.80 7.77 -4.30
C PRO A 304 7.17 6.31 -4.01
N LEU A 305 7.33 5.93 -2.74
CA LEU A 305 7.68 4.56 -2.34
C LEU A 305 6.57 3.57 -2.71
N GLU A 306 5.32 3.93 -2.41
CA GLU A 306 4.17 3.12 -2.77
C GLU A 306 3.93 3.10 -4.29
N ALA A 307 4.25 4.18 -5.01
CA ALA A 307 4.22 4.20 -6.48
C ALA A 307 5.26 3.23 -7.07
N TYR A 308 6.48 3.22 -6.51
CA TYR A 308 7.53 2.27 -6.90
C TYR A 308 7.10 0.82 -6.65
N TYR A 309 6.54 0.54 -5.47
CA TYR A 309 6.02 -0.77 -5.14
C TYR A 309 4.85 -1.19 -6.04
N LEU A 310 3.89 -0.30 -6.27
CA LEU A 310 2.72 -0.55 -7.11
C LEU A 310 3.11 -0.87 -8.57
N ALA A 311 4.12 -0.16 -9.11
CA ALA A 311 4.67 -0.45 -10.44
C ALA A 311 5.23 -1.88 -10.52
N SER A 312 5.85 -2.38 -9.45
CA SER A 312 6.37 -3.75 -9.39
C SER A 312 5.27 -4.82 -9.29
N LEU A 313 4.12 -4.49 -8.67
CA LEU A 313 2.97 -5.39 -8.56
C LEU A 313 2.21 -5.56 -9.88
N LEU A 314 2.34 -4.61 -10.80
CA LEU A 314 1.59 -4.55 -12.05
C LEU A 314 2.53 -4.58 -13.27
N PRO A 315 3.36 -5.63 -13.43
CA PRO A 315 4.35 -5.72 -14.51
C PRO A 315 3.71 -5.73 -15.91
N GLY A 316 2.43 -6.07 -16.02
CA GLY A 316 1.66 -6.03 -17.26
C GLY A 316 1.04 -4.66 -17.59
N ALA A 317 1.24 -3.63 -16.77
CA ALA A 317 0.64 -2.32 -16.88
C ALA A 317 1.66 -1.18 -16.71
N GLY A 318 2.82 -1.29 -17.33
CA GLY A 318 3.92 -0.31 -17.24
C GLY A 318 3.52 1.12 -17.60
N GLU A 319 2.53 1.31 -18.47
CA GLU A 319 1.97 2.62 -18.82
C GLU A 319 1.36 3.36 -17.60
N LEU A 320 0.86 2.62 -16.61
CA LEU A 320 0.38 3.23 -15.36
C LEU A 320 1.55 3.81 -14.56
N ALA A 321 2.69 3.12 -14.51
CA ALA A 321 3.89 3.63 -13.85
C ALA A 321 4.43 4.90 -14.53
N GLU A 322 4.42 4.96 -15.88
CA GLU A 322 4.73 6.21 -16.62
C GLU A 322 3.78 7.34 -16.22
N GLY A 323 2.47 7.06 -16.12
CA GLY A 323 1.46 8.03 -15.68
C GLY A 323 1.70 8.54 -14.26
N LEU A 324 2.12 7.67 -13.32
CA LEU A 324 2.44 8.07 -11.96
C LEU A 324 3.65 9.02 -11.90
N VAL A 325 4.70 8.74 -12.68
CA VAL A 325 5.86 9.67 -12.82
C VAL A 325 5.41 11.03 -13.33
N ARG A 326 4.62 11.07 -14.42
CA ARG A 326 4.07 12.32 -14.97
C ARG A 326 3.24 13.09 -13.95
N ASN A 327 2.47 12.40 -13.11
CA ASN A 327 1.69 13.02 -12.04
C ASN A 327 2.59 13.70 -10.98
N PHE A 328 3.68 13.08 -10.55
CA PHE A 328 4.65 13.74 -9.68
C PHE A 328 5.26 14.97 -10.37
N LEU A 329 5.76 14.81 -11.58
CA LEU A 329 6.38 15.91 -12.35
C LEU A 329 5.42 17.03 -12.73
N SER A 330 4.10 16.76 -12.80
CA SER A 330 3.09 17.81 -13.01
C SER A 330 3.01 18.83 -11.87
N THR A 331 3.61 18.51 -10.71
CA THR A 331 3.70 19.42 -9.55
C THR A 331 5.02 20.16 -9.46
N GLN A 332 5.93 19.96 -10.43
CA GLN A 332 7.27 20.52 -10.38
C GLN A 332 7.27 22.05 -10.48
N GLU A 333 8.02 22.68 -9.56
CA GLU A 333 8.27 24.11 -9.55
C GLU A 333 9.56 24.48 -10.32
N LYS A 334 9.81 25.77 -10.50
CA LYS A 334 10.95 26.26 -11.32
C LYS A 334 12.32 25.92 -10.75
N ASP A 335 12.41 25.73 -9.44
CA ASP A 335 13.64 25.34 -8.71
C ASP A 335 13.86 23.83 -8.67
N GLY A 336 13.01 23.06 -9.33
CA GLY A 336 13.07 21.59 -9.34
C GLY A 336 12.27 20.91 -8.23
N PHE A 337 11.64 21.66 -7.32
CA PHE A 337 10.80 21.10 -6.26
C PHE A 337 9.65 20.26 -6.86
N VAL A 338 9.49 19.03 -6.36
CA VAL A 338 8.37 18.12 -6.69
C VAL A 338 7.69 17.72 -5.40
N ASP A 339 6.38 17.83 -5.32
CA ASP A 339 5.62 17.51 -4.12
C ASP A 339 5.63 16.00 -3.81
N CYS A 340 5.87 15.63 -2.53
CA CYS A 340 5.98 14.25 -2.09
C CYS A 340 4.65 13.48 -2.08
N ARG A 341 3.50 14.18 -2.10
CA ARG A 341 2.17 13.52 -2.01
C ARG A 341 1.09 14.28 -2.80
N PRO A 342 1.19 14.31 -4.14
CA PRO A 342 0.16 14.94 -4.96
C PRO A 342 -1.12 14.11 -4.99
N GLY A 343 -2.28 14.75 -4.82
CA GLY A 343 -3.59 14.11 -4.77
C GLY A 343 -4.59 14.61 -5.81
N LEU A 344 -5.56 13.74 -6.15
CA LEU A 344 -6.60 14.00 -7.15
C LEU A 344 -7.50 15.20 -6.82
N ALA A 345 -7.67 15.54 -5.55
CA ALA A 345 -8.38 16.74 -5.11
C ALA A 345 -7.46 17.96 -4.91
N GLY A 346 -6.21 17.90 -5.37
CA GLY A 346 -5.22 18.97 -5.23
C GLY A 346 -4.49 18.96 -3.89
N GLN A 347 -4.58 17.86 -3.13
CA GLN A 347 -3.78 17.68 -1.90
C GLN A 347 -2.29 17.75 -2.23
N ARG A 348 -1.52 18.23 -1.26
CA ARG A 348 -0.06 18.36 -1.35
C ARG A 348 0.58 17.99 -0.01
N GLY A 349 1.69 17.26 -0.08
CA GLY A 349 2.53 16.96 1.09
C GLY A 349 3.34 18.16 1.54
N ARG A 350 3.63 19.10 0.63
CA ARG A 350 4.41 20.35 0.86
C ARG A 350 5.87 20.12 1.23
N TRP A 351 6.38 18.92 1.02
CA TRP A 351 7.78 18.56 1.19
C TRP A 351 8.34 18.10 -0.15
N LEU A 352 9.63 18.28 -0.36
CA LEU A 352 10.33 17.74 -1.52
C LEU A 352 10.16 16.22 -1.55
N SER A 353 9.82 15.66 -2.71
CA SER A 353 9.62 14.24 -2.89
C SER A 353 10.88 13.45 -2.53
N PRO A 354 10.79 12.29 -1.85
CA PRO A 354 11.95 11.42 -1.66
C PRO A 354 12.58 11.02 -3.00
N PRO A 355 13.91 10.83 -3.07
CA PRO A 355 14.64 10.57 -4.31
C PRO A 355 14.48 9.11 -4.75
N VAL A 356 13.35 8.81 -5.38
CA VAL A 356 12.99 7.50 -5.95
C VAL A 356 12.23 7.65 -7.28
N LEU A 357 12.08 8.87 -7.79
CA LEU A 357 11.29 9.15 -8.99
C LEU A 357 12.01 8.73 -10.28
N ALA A 358 13.32 8.92 -10.40
CA ALA A 358 14.09 8.40 -11.53
C ALA A 358 14.20 6.87 -11.47
N CYS A 359 14.24 6.29 -10.27
CA CYS A 359 14.15 4.83 -10.10
C CYS A 359 12.81 4.30 -10.63
N LEU A 360 11.70 4.94 -10.30
CA LEU A 360 10.37 4.61 -10.80
C LEU A 360 10.27 4.79 -12.32
N ALA A 361 10.83 5.89 -12.85
CA ALA A 361 10.83 6.16 -14.29
C ALA A 361 11.66 5.12 -15.05
N TRP A 362 12.80 4.72 -14.52
CA TRP A 362 13.64 3.68 -15.12
C TRP A 362 12.94 2.31 -15.09
N GLN A 363 12.29 1.96 -13.98
CA GLN A 363 11.48 0.74 -13.85
C GLN A 363 10.34 0.71 -14.89
N ALA A 364 9.62 1.84 -15.06
CA ALA A 364 8.57 1.98 -16.05
C ALA A 364 9.12 1.79 -17.48
N TYR A 365 10.25 2.44 -17.79
CA TYR A 365 10.93 2.27 -19.09
C TYR A 365 11.35 0.81 -19.35
N GLN A 366 11.89 0.13 -18.35
CA GLN A 366 12.26 -1.28 -18.47
C GLN A 366 11.07 -2.21 -18.81
N ALA A 367 9.85 -1.82 -18.40
CA ALA A 367 8.63 -2.55 -18.71
C ALA A 367 8.01 -2.16 -20.06
N THR A 368 8.18 -0.91 -20.52
CA THR A 368 7.50 -0.37 -21.71
C THR A 368 8.43 -0.18 -22.90
N GLU A 369 9.73 -0.02 -22.67
CA GLU A 369 10.74 0.40 -23.62
C GLU A 369 10.37 1.70 -24.38
N ASN A 370 9.61 2.58 -23.74
CA ASN A 370 9.13 3.84 -24.31
C ASN A 370 10.21 4.93 -24.22
N GLU A 371 11.05 5.04 -25.26
CA GLU A 371 12.12 6.06 -25.31
C GLU A 371 11.59 7.49 -25.34
N ALA A 372 10.39 7.72 -25.89
CA ALA A 372 9.77 9.04 -25.90
C ALA A 372 9.39 9.48 -24.47
N PHE A 373 8.86 8.58 -23.66
CA PHE A 373 8.62 8.82 -22.23
C PHE A 373 9.94 9.16 -21.53
N LEU A 374 11.00 8.36 -21.76
CA LEU A 374 12.28 8.57 -21.11
C LEU A 374 12.86 9.94 -21.44
N ALA A 375 12.81 10.36 -22.72
CA ALA A 375 13.26 11.66 -23.18
C ALA A 375 12.43 12.83 -22.60
N GLU A 376 11.10 12.62 -22.42
CA GLU A 376 10.18 13.58 -21.80
C GLU A 376 10.54 13.83 -20.35
N VAL A 377 10.75 12.77 -19.54
CA VAL A 377 10.86 12.90 -18.08
C VAL A 377 12.31 13.12 -17.59
N PHE A 378 13.32 12.88 -18.40
CA PHE A 378 14.72 13.01 -17.99
C PHE A 378 15.08 14.44 -17.52
N PRO A 379 14.81 15.54 -18.29
CA PRO A 379 15.17 16.87 -17.85
C PRO A 379 14.50 17.30 -16.52
N PRO A 380 13.18 17.11 -16.32
CA PRO A 380 12.57 17.45 -15.04
C PRO A 380 13.04 16.56 -13.88
N LEU A 381 13.34 15.27 -14.09
CA LEU A 381 13.92 14.40 -13.07
C LEU A 381 15.33 14.84 -12.69
N LEU A 382 16.14 15.28 -13.64
CA LEU A 382 17.46 15.84 -13.37
C LEU A 382 17.37 17.12 -12.53
N ALA A 383 16.44 18.02 -12.85
CA ALA A 383 16.20 19.23 -12.08
C ALA A 383 15.72 18.91 -10.65
N PHE A 384 14.84 17.92 -10.49
CA PHE A 384 14.41 17.41 -9.20
C PHE A 384 15.58 16.83 -8.38
N PHE A 385 16.43 16.02 -8.99
CA PHE A 385 17.63 15.48 -8.34
C PHE A 385 18.56 16.59 -7.86
N GLN A 386 18.79 17.62 -8.68
CA GLN A 386 19.62 18.75 -8.33
C GLN A 386 19.03 19.62 -7.19
N ALA A 387 17.71 19.69 -7.07
CA ALA A 387 17.05 20.44 -6.02
C ALA A 387 17.42 19.94 -4.60
N TRP A 388 17.70 18.64 -4.44
CA TRP A 388 18.15 18.08 -3.16
C TRP A 388 19.47 18.69 -2.64
N PHE A 389 20.33 19.18 -3.53
CA PHE A 389 21.63 19.80 -3.18
C PHE A 389 21.55 21.31 -3.06
N ALA A 390 20.35 21.88 -2.98
CA ALA A 390 20.16 23.29 -2.68
C ALA A 390 20.40 23.58 -1.18
N PRO A 391 20.82 24.80 -0.79
CA PRO A 391 21.09 25.15 0.62
C PRO A 391 19.92 24.98 1.58
N ALA A 392 18.71 24.78 1.07
CA ALA A 392 17.53 24.47 1.89
C ALA A 392 17.57 23.03 2.44
N HIS A 393 18.21 22.12 1.74
CA HIS A 393 18.28 20.68 2.02
C HIS A 393 19.71 20.21 2.38
N ASP A 394 20.74 20.96 2.00
CA ASP A 394 22.17 20.78 2.35
C ASP A 394 22.56 22.01 3.20
N ARG A 395 22.27 21.93 4.52
CA ARG A 395 22.26 23.09 5.42
C ARG A 395 23.63 23.46 5.94
N ASP A 396 24.55 22.54 6.00
CA ASP A 396 25.95 22.79 6.41
C ASP A 396 26.88 22.97 5.18
N GLY A 397 26.38 22.66 3.97
CA GLY A 397 27.05 22.92 2.69
C GLY A 397 28.17 21.92 2.39
N ASP A 398 28.11 20.72 2.93
CA ASP A 398 29.08 19.65 2.70
C ASP A 398 28.81 18.82 1.44
N GLY A 399 27.64 19.00 0.82
CA GLY A 399 27.19 18.32 -0.38
C GLY A 399 26.39 17.04 -0.09
N VAL A 400 26.03 16.79 1.17
CA VAL A 400 25.18 15.68 1.63
C VAL A 400 23.86 16.23 2.16
N PRO A 401 22.75 16.12 1.45
CA PRO A 401 21.48 16.64 1.91
C PRO A 401 20.93 15.93 3.15
N GLU A 402 20.13 16.66 3.93
CA GLU A 402 19.34 16.14 5.01
C GLU A 402 17.85 16.09 4.65
N TRP A 403 17.11 15.18 5.32
CA TRP A 403 15.67 15.23 5.31
C TRP A 403 15.13 16.52 5.95
N ASP A 404 14.08 17.10 5.39
CA ASP A 404 13.40 18.25 6.01
C ASP A 404 12.38 17.80 7.05
N HIS A 405 11.74 16.65 6.80
CA HIS A 405 10.65 16.14 7.63
C HIS A 405 10.58 14.61 7.56
N PRO A 406 10.23 13.89 8.65
CA PRO A 406 10.11 12.44 8.63
C PRO A 406 9.14 11.87 7.58
N LEU A 407 8.14 12.63 7.14
CA LEU A 407 7.22 12.25 6.07
C LEU A 407 7.93 11.90 4.74
N GLN A 408 9.09 12.50 4.49
CA GLN A 408 9.87 12.26 3.26
C GLN A 408 10.60 10.91 3.26
N THR A 409 10.79 10.29 4.43
CA THR A 409 11.59 9.07 4.53
C THR A 409 10.90 7.83 3.94
N GLY A 410 9.59 7.89 3.68
CA GLY A 410 8.76 6.71 3.38
C GLY A 410 8.46 5.83 4.61
N PHE A 411 8.98 6.22 5.79
CA PHE A 411 8.75 5.57 7.06
C PHE A 411 8.47 6.63 8.15
N GLU A 412 7.41 7.39 7.97
CA GLU A 412 7.04 8.58 8.72
C GLU A 412 6.82 8.35 10.23
N ASP A 413 6.42 7.13 10.61
CA ASP A 413 6.21 6.71 12.00
C ASP A 413 7.38 5.85 12.52
N ASN A 414 8.62 6.12 12.08
CA ASN A 414 9.80 5.36 12.45
C ASN A 414 9.99 5.29 13.98
N PRO A 415 9.94 4.07 14.58
CA PRO A 415 10.03 3.90 16.03
C PRO A 415 11.37 4.34 16.61
N ALA A 416 12.46 4.35 15.84
CA ALA A 416 13.75 4.86 16.27
C ALA A 416 13.65 6.33 16.69
N PHE A 417 12.85 7.12 16.00
CA PHE A 417 12.61 8.52 16.34
C PHE A 417 11.59 8.72 17.48
N ASN A 418 10.79 7.71 17.84
CA ASN A 418 9.94 7.79 19.04
C ASN A 418 10.75 7.90 20.34
N LEU A 419 12.02 7.56 20.32
CA LEU A 419 12.93 7.80 21.44
C LEU A 419 13.29 9.30 21.59
N TRP A 420 13.19 10.07 20.50
CA TRP A 420 13.44 11.50 20.51
C TRP A 420 12.15 12.29 20.79
N HIS A 421 11.05 11.94 20.14
CA HIS A 421 9.75 12.56 20.32
C HIS A 421 8.66 11.49 20.41
N ALA A 422 7.65 11.68 21.25
CA ALA A 422 6.53 10.73 21.39
C ALA A 422 5.70 10.54 20.09
N TRP A 423 5.81 11.46 19.16
CA TRP A 423 5.31 11.37 17.79
C TRP A 423 6.49 11.50 16.83
N ALA A 424 6.85 10.44 16.14
CA ALA A 424 8.06 10.39 15.29
C ALA A 424 8.15 11.55 14.28
N GLN A 425 7.01 11.99 13.72
CA GLN A 425 6.97 13.11 12.78
C GLN A 425 7.24 14.48 13.43
N GLY A 426 7.29 14.58 14.76
CA GLY A 426 7.68 15.79 15.50
C GLY A 426 9.17 15.93 15.73
N VAL A 427 9.99 15.06 15.20
CA VAL A 427 11.46 15.11 15.32
C VAL A 427 12.04 16.14 14.36
N ASP A 428 13.05 16.88 14.81
CA ASP A 428 13.90 17.70 13.96
C ASP A 428 14.94 16.82 13.24
N ILE A 429 14.47 16.13 12.19
CA ILE A 429 15.29 15.21 11.38
C ILE A 429 16.36 15.96 10.56
N ALA A 430 16.21 17.27 10.37
CA ALA A 430 17.18 18.10 9.63
C ALA A 430 18.53 18.28 10.33
N THR A 431 18.65 17.79 11.56
CA THR A 431 19.92 17.71 12.28
C THR A 431 20.66 16.38 12.09
N VAL A 432 20.14 15.52 11.18
CA VAL A 432 20.60 14.14 11.01
C VAL A 432 21.09 13.93 9.57
N GLU A 433 22.32 13.51 9.40
CA GLU A 433 22.76 12.84 8.17
C GLU A 433 22.24 11.40 8.18
N SER A 434 21.50 11.06 7.13
CA SER A 434 20.88 9.76 6.98
C SER A 434 21.54 8.95 5.88
N PRO A 435 22.16 7.80 6.19
CA PRO A 435 22.69 6.91 5.16
C PRO A 435 21.59 6.41 4.21
N ALA A 436 20.33 6.40 4.67
CA ALA A 436 19.19 6.07 3.84
C ALA A 436 18.90 7.13 2.75
N LEU A 437 19.03 8.43 3.08
CA LEU A 437 18.86 9.50 2.09
C LEU A 437 20.01 9.49 1.06
N ALA A 438 21.25 9.42 1.54
CA ALA A 438 22.42 9.36 0.67
C ALA A 438 22.37 8.15 -0.28
N ALA A 439 21.94 6.98 0.22
CA ALA A 439 21.74 5.76 -0.58
C ALA A 439 20.62 5.93 -1.61
N SER A 440 19.49 6.55 -1.23
CA SER A 440 18.39 6.82 -2.17
C SER A 440 18.79 7.79 -3.26
N LEU A 441 19.51 8.86 -2.92
CA LEU A 441 20.09 9.80 -3.88
C LEU A 441 21.12 9.14 -4.81
N TYR A 442 21.94 8.22 -4.29
CA TYR A 442 22.86 7.44 -5.10
C TYR A 442 22.09 6.57 -6.12
N ARG A 443 21.05 5.86 -5.68
CA ARG A 443 20.24 5.00 -6.57
C ARG A 443 19.50 5.83 -7.62
N GLU A 444 18.95 6.99 -7.23
CA GLU A 444 18.32 7.96 -8.12
C GLU A 444 19.32 8.44 -9.19
N CYS A 445 20.54 8.82 -8.76
CA CYS A 445 21.63 9.23 -9.62
C CYS A 445 22.03 8.11 -10.62
N ARG A 446 22.11 6.85 -10.15
CA ARG A 446 22.38 5.68 -11.01
C ARG A 446 21.32 5.49 -12.08
N SER A 447 20.03 5.68 -11.72
CA SER A 447 18.93 5.63 -12.67
C SER A 447 19.03 6.75 -13.71
N LEU A 448 19.37 7.96 -13.29
CA LEU A 448 19.61 9.08 -14.20
C LEU A 448 20.80 8.83 -15.14
N ILE A 449 21.89 8.21 -14.66
CA ILE A 449 23.04 7.79 -15.48
C ILE A 449 22.56 6.82 -16.57
N GLN A 450 21.80 5.76 -16.20
CA GLN A 450 21.27 4.79 -17.17
C GLN A 450 20.35 5.45 -18.21
N MET A 451 19.51 6.41 -17.78
CA MET A 451 18.66 7.20 -18.69
C MET A 451 19.50 8.07 -19.62
N ALA A 452 20.53 8.77 -19.11
CA ALA A 452 21.43 9.61 -19.88
C ALA A 452 22.21 8.80 -20.93
N GLU A 453 22.75 7.64 -20.56
CA GLU A 453 23.42 6.71 -21.47
C GLU A 453 22.48 6.25 -22.60
N LYS A 454 21.24 5.85 -22.24
CA LYS A 454 20.24 5.42 -23.21
C LYS A 454 19.83 6.53 -24.18
N LEU A 455 19.75 7.77 -23.70
CA LEU A 455 19.37 8.95 -24.50
C LEU A 455 20.56 9.65 -25.21
N GLY A 456 21.80 9.18 -24.99
CA GLY A 456 23.01 9.82 -25.53
C GLY A 456 23.33 11.21 -24.93
N ARG A 457 22.95 11.45 -23.66
CA ARG A 457 23.16 12.72 -22.93
C ARG A 457 24.54 12.77 -22.26
N SER A 458 25.59 12.93 -23.03
CA SER A 458 26.97 12.87 -22.54
C SER A 458 27.37 14.03 -21.63
N GLU A 459 26.77 15.21 -21.79
CA GLU A 459 27.12 16.40 -20.99
C GLU A 459 26.73 16.24 -19.52
N GLU A 460 25.60 15.57 -19.25
CA GLU A 460 25.10 15.35 -17.90
C GLU A 460 25.78 14.17 -17.19
N LEU A 461 26.37 13.22 -17.95
CA LEU A 461 27.00 12.03 -17.40
C LEU A 461 28.18 12.32 -16.47
N GLU A 462 29.06 13.24 -16.81
CA GLU A 462 30.23 13.56 -15.98
C GLU A 462 29.82 14.10 -14.60
N MET A 463 28.88 15.03 -14.58
CA MET A 463 28.32 15.57 -13.34
C MET A 463 27.65 14.50 -12.49
N LEU A 464 26.82 13.63 -13.09
CA LEU A 464 26.13 12.54 -12.39
C LEU A 464 27.11 11.50 -11.85
N GLN A 465 28.16 11.13 -12.62
CA GLN A 465 29.19 10.21 -12.18
C GLN A 465 29.97 10.77 -10.98
N PHE A 466 30.35 12.06 -11.03
CA PHE A 466 31.00 12.71 -9.92
C PHE A 466 30.12 12.69 -8.66
N ARG A 467 28.85 13.03 -8.79
CA ARG A 467 27.90 13.05 -7.69
C ARG A 467 27.68 11.64 -7.10
N ALA A 468 27.58 10.61 -7.95
CA ALA A 468 27.44 9.21 -7.51
C ALA A 468 28.66 8.76 -6.68
N VAL A 469 29.87 9.14 -7.06
CA VAL A 469 31.09 8.82 -6.29
C VAL A 469 31.06 9.48 -4.92
N ALA A 470 30.69 10.77 -4.85
CA ALA A 470 30.58 11.49 -3.58
C ALA A 470 29.55 10.83 -2.64
N LEU A 471 28.33 10.61 -3.10
CA LEU A 471 27.25 9.97 -2.32
C LEU A 471 27.64 8.56 -1.82
N ARG A 472 28.39 7.80 -2.60
CA ARG A 472 28.90 6.49 -2.18
C ARG A 472 29.90 6.60 -1.02
N ILE A 473 30.84 7.54 -1.11
CA ILE A 473 31.85 7.77 -0.06
C ILE A 473 31.15 8.16 1.24
N GLU A 474 30.27 9.14 1.19
CA GLU A 474 29.53 9.64 2.37
C GLU A 474 28.68 8.54 3.03
N THR A 475 28.00 7.72 2.22
CA THR A 475 27.25 6.58 2.76
C THR A 475 28.17 5.58 3.47
N GLU A 476 29.34 5.25 2.88
CA GLU A 476 30.31 4.32 3.46
C GLU A 476 30.92 4.85 4.78
N GLU A 477 31.05 6.16 4.92
CA GLU A 477 31.51 6.77 6.18
C GLU A 477 30.53 6.58 7.36
N CYS A 478 29.25 6.30 7.08
CA CYS A 478 28.25 5.95 8.08
C CYS A 478 28.36 4.49 8.58
N TRP A 479 29.27 3.67 7.99
CA TRP A 479 29.45 2.28 8.36
C TRP A 479 30.02 2.09 9.76
N ASN A 480 29.37 1.25 10.57
CA ASN A 480 29.87 0.83 11.88
C ASN A 480 30.21 -0.67 11.90
N ALA A 481 31.49 -1.00 11.90
CA ALA A 481 31.98 -2.38 11.88
C ALA A 481 31.62 -3.16 13.17
N GLY A 482 31.41 -2.47 14.31
CA GLY A 482 31.05 -3.08 15.57
C GLY A 482 29.65 -3.70 15.56
N SER A 483 28.65 -2.93 15.09
CA SER A 483 27.27 -3.37 14.94
C SER A 483 26.99 -4.07 13.59
N ALA A 484 27.92 -4.00 12.63
CA ALA A 484 27.73 -4.41 11.25
C ALA A 484 26.51 -3.74 10.57
N MET A 485 26.31 -2.46 10.85
CA MET A 485 25.22 -1.63 10.34
C MET A 485 25.72 -0.26 9.94
N TYR A 486 24.96 0.41 9.07
CA TYR A 486 25.07 1.85 8.91
C TYR A 486 24.38 2.54 10.07
N HIS A 487 24.91 3.72 10.51
CA HIS A 487 24.33 4.51 11.58
C HIS A 487 24.00 5.91 11.07
N TYR A 488 22.97 6.54 11.64
CA TYR A 488 22.76 7.96 11.54
C TYR A 488 23.94 8.73 12.13
N ARG A 489 24.21 9.93 11.61
CA ARG A 489 25.24 10.85 12.15
C ARG A 489 24.60 12.21 12.45
N ASP A 490 25.19 12.94 13.33
CA ASP A 490 24.88 14.35 13.55
C ASP A 490 25.41 15.16 12.36
N ARG A 491 24.57 16.01 11.76
CA ARG A 491 24.89 16.84 10.61
C ARG A 491 26.17 17.63 10.77
N ASP A 492 26.32 18.39 11.89
CA ASP A 492 27.43 19.36 12.04
C ASP A 492 28.73 18.71 12.58
N THR A 493 28.69 17.49 13.08
CA THR A 493 29.87 16.80 13.62
C THR A 493 30.29 15.56 12.83
N HIS A 494 29.44 15.08 11.91
CA HIS A 494 29.60 13.86 11.15
C HIS A 494 29.88 12.62 12.00
N ARG A 495 29.30 12.57 13.23
CA ARG A 495 29.53 11.51 14.21
C ARG A 495 28.26 10.83 14.64
N SER A 496 28.34 9.53 14.79
CA SER A 496 27.31 8.69 15.40
C SER A 496 27.68 8.46 16.87
N LEU A 497 26.95 9.09 17.78
CA LEU A 497 27.18 8.97 19.22
C LEU A 497 25.94 8.37 19.89
N ALA A 498 26.15 7.47 20.86
CA ALA A 498 25.08 6.97 21.70
C ALA A 498 24.58 8.04 22.67
N GLY A 499 23.28 8.06 22.89
CA GLY A 499 22.61 9.01 23.77
C GLY A 499 22.99 8.82 25.24
N LYS A 500 23.25 9.94 25.96
CA LYS A 500 23.57 9.94 27.39
C LYS A 500 22.58 10.83 28.13
N ALA A 501 21.93 10.30 29.16
CA ALA A 501 21.12 11.09 30.08
C ALA A 501 22.00 12.09 30.84
N LEU A 502 21.62 13.36 30.82
CA LEU A 502 22.36 14.45 31.47
C LEU A 502 21.67 14.92 32.73
N ALA A 503 20.36 15.19 32.68
CA ALA A 503 19.60 15.68 33.81
C ALA A 503 18.11 15.34 33.68
N LYS A 504 17.41 15.31 34.82
CA LYS A 504 15.94 15.32 34.92
C LYS A 504 15.54 16.38 35.95
N ARG A 505 14.43 17.08 35.68
CA ARG A 505 13.83 18.01 36.62
C ARG A 505 12.33 18.09 36.51
N ARG A 506 11.70 18.76 37.46
CA ARG A 506 10.28 19.15 37.40
C ARG A 506 10.17 20.67 37.37
N GLY A 507 9.24 21.14 36.56
CA GLY A 507 8.94 22.58 36.40
C GLY A 507 10.09 23.39 35.82
N SER A 508 9.86 24.69 35.75
CA SER A 508 10.81 25.68 35.26
C SER A 508 12.04 25.82 36.14
N GLY A 509 13.19 26.29 35.61
CA GLY A 509 14.37 26.70 36.36
C GLY A 509 15.68 26.35 35.66
N LYS A 510 16.79 26.59 36.41
CA LYS A 510 18.16 26.48 35.94
C LYS A 510 18.81 25.16 36.38
N LEU A 511 19.57 24.57 35.48
CA LEU A 511 20.36 23.36 35.69
C LEU A 511 21.82 23.69 35.37
N LYS A 512 22.68 23.69 36.41
CA LYS A 512 24.12 23.86 36.24
C LYS A 512 24.76 22.49 36.00
N LEU A 513 25.27 22.24 34.82
CA LEU A 513 25.78 20.93 34.41
C LEU A 513 27.31 20.84 34.49
N LYS A 514 28.04 21.88 34.08
CA LYS A 514 29.52 21.92 34.07
C LYS A 514 30.16 20.65 33.50
N ARG A 515 29.72 20.23 32.31
CA ARG A 515 30.20 19.02 31.64
C ARG A 515 31.03 19.37 30.42
N SER A 516 32.16 18.71 30.23
CA SER A 516 32.98 18.77 29.01
C SER A 516 32.90 17.45 28.26
N TYR A 517 32.96 17.53 26.93
CA TYR A 517 32.86 16.38 26.04
C TYR A 517 34.13 16.29 25.18
N THR A 518 34.59 15.07 24.93
CA THR A 518 35.72 14.80 24.02
C THR A 518 35.39 15.03 22.54
N ALA A 519 34.12 14.90 22.21
CA ALA A 519 33.56 15.24 20.90
C ALA A 519 32.34 16.14 21.11
N PRO A 520 32.05 17.12 20.23
CA PRO A 520 30.85 17.94 20.33
C PRO A 520 29.59 17.09 20.35
N VAL A 521 28.57 17.50 21.10
CA VAL A 521 27.30 16.79 21.26
C VAL A 521 26.12 17.71 21.00
N ARG A 522 25.08 17.20 20.36
CA ARG A 522 23.77 17.83 20.23
C ARG A 522 22.88 17.41 21.39
N LEU A 523 22.06 18.32 21.87
CA LEU A 523 21.19 18.05 23.00
C LEU A 523 19.79 17.70 22.53
N LEU A 524 19.16 16.78 23.25
CA LEU A 524 17.75 16.45 23.18
C LEU A 524 17.06 16.81 24.48
N ILE A 525 16.09 17.70 24.44
CA ILE A 525 15.31 18.12 25.59
C ILE A 525 13.87 17.68 25.37
N ARG A 526 13.36 16.81 26.23
CA ARG A 526 11.99 16.29 26.19
C ARG A 526 11.21 16.79 27.39
N VAL A 527 9.97 17.20 27.14
CA VAL A 527 9.03 17.71 28.15
C VAL A 527 7.78 16.86 28.11
N GLN A 528 7.26 16.51 29.31
CA GLN A 528 5.99 15.86 29.48
C GLN A 528 5.15 16.65 30.48
N THR A 529 3.95 17.11 30.07
CA THR A 529 3.02 17.83 30.94
C THR A 529 2.05 16.88 31.63
N LYS A 530 1.67 17.19 32.86
CA LYS A 530 0.77 16.32 33.65
C LYS A 530 -0.69 16.44 33.23
N ASP A 531 -1.10 17.61 32.77
CA ASP A 531 -2.50 17.99 32.49
C ASP A 531 -2.86 18.00 31.02
N LYS A 532 -1.98 17.48 30.16
CA LYS A 532 -2.11 17.45 28.69
C LYS A 532 -2.24 18.84 28.02
N ALA A 533 -1.86 19.89 28.73
CA ALA A 533 -1.90 21.25 28.19
C ALA A 533 -0.56 21.67 27.60
N PHE A 534 -0.62 22.39 26.49
CA PHE A 534 0.57 23.03 25.90
C PHE A 534 1.15 24.12 26.83
N ARG A 535 2.48 24.21 26.83
CA ARG A 535 3.19 25.22 27.60
C ARG A 535 3.87 26.24 26.68
N ARG A 536 4.12 27.42 27.22
CA ARG A 536 4.95 28.43 26.57
C ARG A 536 6.43 28.15 26.89
N LEU A 537 6.91 27.01 26.45
CA LEU A 537 8.25 26.54 26.71
C LEU A 537 9.30 27.43 26.02
N GLU A 538 10.30 27.86 26.81
CA GLU A 538 11.53 28.49 26.33
C GLU A 538 12.71 27.80 26.97
N VAL A 539 13.77 27.56 26.21
CA VAL A 539 14.98 26.91 26.69
C VAL A 539 16.19 27.76 26.30
N THR A 540 16.99 28.11 27.30
CA THR A 540 18.28 28.78 27.10
C THR A 540 19.40 27.81 27.44
N ILE A 541 20.31 27.56 26.49
CA ILE A 541 21.47 26.68 26.66
C ILE A 541 22.71 27.57 26.65
N LYS A 542 23.56 27.46 27.70
CA LYS A 542 24.85 28.16 27.80
C LYS A 542 25.97 27.15 27.81
N GLY A 543 26.87 27.27 26.86
CA GLY A 543 28.02 26.36 26.74
C GLY A 543 29.11 26.92 25.85
N GLN A 544 30.02 26.02 25.45
CA GLN A 544 31.07 26.32 24.45
C GLN A 544 30.83 25.43 23.24
N THR A 545 30.91 26.03 22.07
CA THR A 545 30.92 25.41 20.77
C THR A 545 32.32 25.49 20.15
N SER A 546 32.51 25.02 18.92
CA SER A 546 33.76 25.21 18.19
C SER A 546 34.05 26.69 17.91
N SER A 547 33.02 27.56 17.82
CA SER A 547 33.12 29.01 17.61
C SER A 547 33.31 29.79 18.91
N GLY A 548 33.34 29.15 20.09
CA GLY A 548 33.50 29.78 21.38
C GLY A 548 32.32 29.71 22.32
N ALA A 549 32.24 30.61 23.31
CA ALA A 549 31.13 30.65 24.24
C ALA A 549 29.83 31.08 23.57
N GLN A 550 28.79 30.28 23.70
CA GLN A 550 27.45 30.50 23.11
C GLN A 550 26.35 30.49 24.18
N ALA A 551 25.29 31.28 23.90
CA ALA A 551 24.02 31.24 24.60
C ALA A 551 22.89 31.07 23.56
N GLU A 552 22.43 29.89 23.38
CA GLU A 552 21.34 29.54 22.45
C GLU A 552 20.00 29.72 23.16
N LEU A 553 19.07 30.42 22.50
CA LEU A 553 17.68 30.54 22.94
C LEU A 553 16.75 29.83 21.95
N ILE A 554 16.09 28.78 22.41
CA ILE A 554 15.05 28.07 21.69
C ILE A 554 13.71 28.62 22.17
N LYS A 555 12.95 29.22 21.27
CA LYS A 555 11.67 29.86 21.56
C LYS A 555 10.49 28.91 21.37
N ARG A 556 9.36 29.26 21.94
CA ARG A 556 8.08 28.54 21.85
C ARG A 556 7.72 28.05 20.43
N GLN A 557 7.99 28.84 19.41
CA GLN A 557 7.65 28.54 18.02
C GLN A 557 8.49 27.40 17.41
N ASP A 558 9.64 27.15 18.00
CA ASP A 558 10.61 26.12 17.56
C ASP A 558 10.37 24.78 18.28
N VAL A 559 9.37 24.71 19.18
CA VAL A 559 9.05 23.52 19.97
C VAL A 559 7.89 22.77 19.34
N GLN A 560 8.10 21.51 19.00
CA GLN A 560 7.07 20.62 18.49
C GLN A 560 6.32 19.94 19.65
N TRP A 561 4.99 20.11 19.64
CA TRP A 561 4.11 19.50 20.65
C TRP A 561 3.22 18.44 20.03
N HIS A 562 3.11 17.30 20.71
CA HIS A 562 2.12 16.29 20.45
C HIS A 562 1.46 15.85 21.76
N MET A 563 0.17 16.19 21.93
CA MET A 563 -0.55 15.99 23.19
C MET A 563 0.23 16.57 24.39
N GLU A 564 0.50 15.76 25.41
CA GLU A 564 1.26 16.14 26.60
C GLU A 564 2.80 16.17 26.42
N ASN A 565 3.31 15.81 25.26
CA ASN A 565 4.74 15.65 25.01
C ASN A 565 5.27 16.74 24.09
N ALA A 566 6.48 17.22 24.39
CA ALA A 566 7.27 18.03 23.49
C ALA A 566 8.70 17.54 23.44
N ALA A 567 9.36 17.74 22.30
CA ALA A 567 10.79 17.56 22.17
C ALA A 567 11.39 18.68 21.35
N LEU A 568 12.67 18.93 21.58
CA LEU A 568 13.49 19.85 20.79
C LEU A 568 14.94 19.38 20.81
N THR A 569 15.64 19.61 19.73
CA THR A 569 17.09 19.46 19.63
C THR A 569 17.76 20.83 19.69
N SER A 570 18.99 20.90 20.23
CA SER A 570 19.78 22.13 20.14
C SER A 570 20.20 22.37 18.68
N ARG A 571 20.23 23.65 18.26
CA ARG A 571 20.76 24.02 16.93
C ARG A 571 22.29 23.90 16.90
N GLU A 572 22.91 24.25 18.03
CA GLU A 572 24.36 24.19 18.21
C GLU A 572 24.82 22.82 18.73
N VAL A 573 26.07 22.48 18.48
CA VAL A 573 26.78 21.34 19.05
C VAL A 573 27.80 21.82 20.07
N TYR A 574 27.81 21.21 21.27
CA TYR A 574 28.51 21.69 22.42
C TYR A 574 29.72 20.81 22.79
N THR A 575 30.89 21.43 22.94
CA THR A 575 32.10 20.84 23.54
C THR A 575 32.07 20.94 25.06
N GLN A 576 31.37 21.95 25.60
CA GLN A 576 31.17 22.13 27.04
C GLN A 576 29.76 22.70 27.32
N LEU A 577 29.07 22.12 28.28
CA LEU A 577 27.80 22.61 28.81
C LEU A 577 28.01 23.23 30.20
N ASN A 578 27.55 24.45 30.37
CA ASN A 578 27.63 25.18 31.62
C ASN A 578 26.28 25.20 32.34
N GLU A 579 25.23 25.64 31.67
CA GLU A 579 23.89 25.84 32.25
C GLU A 579 22.81 25.64 31.20
N ILE A 580 21.67 25.03 31.59
CA ILE A 580 20.46 24.99 30.83
C ILE A 580 19.35 25.60 31.68
N GLU A 581 18.67 26.62 31.16
CA GLU A 581 17.50 27.26 31.78
C GLU A 581 16.24 26.86 31.01
N VAL A 582 15.24 26.33 31.72
CA VAL A 582 13.94 25.96 31.16
C VAL A 582 12.89 26.85 31.80
N ALA A 583 12.11 27.57 31.00
CA ALA A 583 11.04 28.48 31.43
C ALA A 583 9.69 28.07 30.83
N GLY A 584 8.61 28.55 31.45
CA GLY A 584 7.24 28.33 30.95
C GLY A 584 6.58 27.00 31.31
N LEU A 585 7.15 26.25 32.25
CA LEU A 585 6.62 24.96 32.76
C LEU A 585 6.00 25.12 34.14
N GLU A 586 4.97 24.31 34.40
CA GLU A 586 4.32 24.14 35.69
C GLU A 586 5.16 23.24 36.62
N PRO A 587 4.98 23.32 37.96
CA PRO A 587 5.84 22.60 38.92
C PRO A 587 5.86 21.08 38.76
N ASN A 588 4.80 20.49 38.20
CA ASN A 588 4.68 19.02 38.03
C ASN A 588 5.08 18.52 36.65
N ASP A 589 5.33 19.41 35.68
CA ASP A 589 5.79 19.06 34.35
C ASP A 589 7.22 18.48 34.44
N GLN A 590 7.47 17.43 33.67
CA GLN A 590 8.78 16.75 33.68
C GLN A 590 9.64 17.21 32.50
N VAL A 591 10.92 17.42 32.78
CA VAL A 591 11.94 17.70 31.75
C VAL A 591 13.03 16.65 31.85
N THR A 592 13.37 16.06 30.71
CA THR A 592 14.51 15.16 30.56
C THR A 592 15.47 15.78 29.54
N ILE A 593 16.73 15.86 29.91
CA ILE A 593 17.81 16.38 29.05
C ILE A 593 18.80 15.25 28.82
N SER A 594 19.12 14.97 27.56
CA SER A 594 20.11 13.98 27.12
C SER A 594 20.93 14.54 25.95
N THR A 595 22.00 13.86 25.59
CA THR A 595 22.53 13.99 24.22
C THR A 595 21.65 13.22 23.27
N VAL A 596 21.67 13.60 21.98
CA VAL A 596 20.99 12.85 20.93
C VAL A 596 21.63 11.48 20.74
N ASP A 597 20.83 10.46 20.46
CA ASP A 597 21.26 9.09 20.19
C ASP A 597 21.14 8.79 18.70
N TYR A 598 22.26 8.63 18.01
CA TYR A 598 22.32 8.31 16.57
C TYR A 598 22.55 6.82 16.29
N THR A 599 22.57 5.97 17.32
CA THR A 599 22.90 4.54 17.19
C THR A 599 21.67 3.63 17.09
N GLN A 600 20.49 4.22 16.96
CA GLN A 600 19.26 3.46 16.81
C GLN A 600 19.20 2.81 15.41
N GLU A 601 18.65 1.60 15.35
CA GLU A 601 18.66 0.78 14.15
C GLU A 601 17.23 0.52 13.66
N ASP A 602 16.98 0.80 12.38
CA ASP A 602 15.73 0.55 11.70
C ASP A 602 15.95 0.05 10.26
N GLN A 603 14.88 -0.39 9.61
CA GLN A 603 14.92 -1.00 8.27
C GLN A 603 15.44 -0.07 7.17
N THR A 604 15.40 1.26 7.36
CA THR A 604 15.90 2.21 6.35
C THR A 604 17.42 2.13 6.20
N LEU A 605 18.11 1.64 7.22
CA LEU A 605 19.57 1.45 7.21
C LEU A 605 20.03 0.29 6.32
N PHE A 606 19.11 -0.48 5.71
CA PHE A 606 19.40 -1.45 4.66
C PHE A 606 19.33 -0.84 3.25
N LEU A 607 18.91 0.41 3.08
CA LEU A 607 18.89 1.06 1.77
C LEU A 607 20.24 1.15 1.05
N PRO A 608 21.40 1.22 1.74
CA PRO A 608 22.70 1.07 1.05
C PRO A 608 22.85 -0.26 0.28
N LEU A 609 22.26 -1.38 0.77
CA LEU A 609 22.21 -2.64 -0.01
C LEU A 609 21.38 -2.48 -1.29
N TRP A 610 20.19 -1.91 -1.15
CA TRP A 610 19.29 -1.65 -2.28
C TRP A 610 19.95 -0.75 -3.34
N ALA A 611 20.71 0.23 -2.89
CA ALA A 611 21.44 1.15 -3.75
C ALA A 611 22.69 0.51 -4.42
N GLY A 612 23.19 -0.61 -3.90
CA GLY A 612 24.41 -1.25 -4.40
C GLY A 612 25.68 -0.51 -3.99
N ILE A 613 25.69 0.13 -2.81
CA ILE A 613 26.82 0.95 -2.33
C ILE A 613 27.89 0.13 -1.64
N PRO A 614 27.59 -0.78 -0.66
CA PRO A 614 28.61 -1.47 0.10
C PRO A 614 29.54 -2.30 -0.78
N GLU A 615 30.82 -2.33 -0.42
CA GLU A 615 31.73 -3.34 -0.97
C GLU A 615 31.30 -4.75 -0.51
N GLU A 616 31.66 -5.80 -1.24
CA GLU A 616 31.24 -7.19 -0.96
C GLU A 616 31.39 -7.60 0.52
N ARG A 617 32.49 -7.19 1.16
CA ARG A 617 32.77 -7.50 2.56
C ARG A 617 31.79 -6.81 3.52
N HIS A 618 31.48 -5.54 3.28
CA HIS A 618 30.51 -4.80 4.09
C HIS A 618 29.10 -5.32 3.83
N ALA A 619 28.75 -5.59 2.57
CA ALA A 619 27.48 -6.19 2.19
C ALA A 619 27.25 -7.53 2.88
N ALA A 620 28.22 -8.44 2.81
CA ALA A 620 28.16 -9.73 3.50
C ALA A 620 27.97 -9.55 5.03
N SER A 621 28.75 -8.65 5.65
CA SER A 621 28.62 -8.38 7.08
C SER A 621 27.26 -7.78 7.47
N LEU A 622 26.73 -6.83 6.67
CA LEU A 622 25.41 -6.22 6.86
C LEU A 622 24.29 -7.25 6.70
N ILE A 623 24.40 -8.15 5.71
CA ILE A 623 23.41 -9.20 5.47
C ILE A 623 23.45 -10.24 6.59
N GLU A 624 24.62 -10.83 6.89
CA GLU A 624 24.73 -11.97 7.80
C GLU A 624 24.56 -11.59 9.28
N ARG A 625 25.10 -10.45 9.70
CA ARG A 625 25.13 -10.01 11.10
C ARG A 625 24.11 -8.91 11.42
N GLY A 626 23.61 -8.21 10.41
CA GLY A 626 22.58 -7.18 10.54
C GLY A 626 21.19 -7.74 10.17
N LEU A 627 20.99 -7.99 8.87
CA LEU A 627 19.68 -8.32 8.32
C LEU A 627 19.15 -9.70 8.75
N LEU A 628 19.97 -10.75 8.64
CA LEU A 628 19.58 -12.14 8.94
C LEU A 628 19.69 -12.52 10.42
N ASP A 629 20.04 -11.58 11.28
CA ASP A 629 20.07 -11.78 12.72
C ASP A 629 18.65 -11.88 13.27
N THR A 630 18.30 -13.07 13.80
CA THR A 630 16.96 -13.38 14.33
C THR A 630 16.66 -12.68 15.66
N ASP A 631 17.68 -12.20 16.37
CA ASP A 631 17.52 -11.44 17.60
C ASP A 631 17.31 -9.93 17.33
N ARG A 632 17.46 -9.52 16.05
CA ARG A 632 17.35 -8.11 15.64
C ARG A 632 16.22 -7.86 14.65
N PHE A 633 16.33 -8.35 13.42
CA PHE A 633 15.42 -7.99 12.33
C PHE A 633 14.71 -9.17 11.68
N TYR A 634 15.34 -10.36 11.66
CA TYR A 634 14.87 -11.48 10.84
C TYR A 634 13.91 -12.40 11.57
N HIS A 635 12.62 -12.09 11.52
CA HIS A 635 11.54 -12.78 12.22
C HIS A 635 10.81 -13.82 11.34
N PRO A 636 9.94 -14.68 11.92
CA PRO A 636 9.21 -15.71 11.18
C PRO A 636 8.37 -15.21 10.01
N PHE A 637 7.89 -13.96 10.03
CA PHE A 637 7.01 -13.39 9.01
C PHE A 637 7.64 -12.25 8.19
N GLY A 638 8.94 -12.03 8.30
CA GLY A 638 9.69 -11.05 7.52
C GLY A 638 10.70 -10.26 8.32
N VAL A 639 11.24 -9.20 7.72
CA VAL A 639 12.15 -8.26 8.35
C VAL A 639 11.34 -7.20 9.08
N SER A 640 11.58 -7.04 10.38
CA SER A 640 10.91 -6.03 11.20
C SER A 640 11.34 -4.61 10.89
N ALA A 641 10.50 -3.64 11.22
CA ALA A 641 10.77 -2.21 10.99
C ALA A 641 11.97 -1.69 11.78
N CYS A 642 12.22 -2.23 12.98
CA CYS A 642 13.39 -1.87 13.80
C CYS A 642 13.98 -3.11 14.47
N ALA A 643 15.26 -3.03 14.87
CA ALA A 643 15.82 -3.93 15.85
C ALA A 643 15.06 -3.80 17.18
N SER A 644 15.05 -4.85 17.98
CA SER A 644 14.32 -4.90 19.25
C SER A 644 14.55 -3.66 20.12
N LEU A 645 13.50 -2.85 20.30
CA LEU A 645 13.54 -1.65 21.13
C LEU A 645 12.97 -1.91 22.53
N PRO A 646 13.52 -1.29 23.57
CA PRO A 646 13.07 -1.47 24.95
C PRO A 646 11.77 -0.72 25.30
N CYS A 647 10.96 -0.28 24.33
CA CYS A 647 9.83 0.63 24.58
C CYS A 647 8.46 0.01 24.25
N PRO A 648 7.62 -0.35 25.24
CA PRO A 648 6.33 -1.03 25.04
C PRO A 648 5.30 -0.34 24.10
N PRO A 649 5.15 1.01 24.06
CA PRO A 649 4.18 1.64 23.16
C PRO A 649 4.53 1.52 21.68
N ALA A 650 5.81 1.36 21.36
CA ALA A 650 6.31 1.25 19.99
C ALA A 650 6.43 -0.20 19.50
N GLU A 651 6.20 -1.21 20.36
CA GLU A 651 6.40 -2.63 20.02
C GLU A 651 5.69 -3.06 18.75
N THR A 652 4.42 -2.70 18.59
CA THR A 652 3.64 -3.08 17.40
C THR A 652 4.20 -2.47 16.11
N ILE A 653 4.71 -1.24 16.15
CA ILE A 653 5.31 -0.57 14.98
C ILE A 653 6.71 -1.12 14.74
N CYS A 654 7.51 -1.34 15.81
CA CYS A 654 8.85 -1.94 15.69
C CYS A 654 8.82 -3.31 15.01
N LEU A 655 7.86 -4.15 15.41
CA LEU A 655 7.68 -5.50 14.87
C LEU A 655 6.74 -5.52 13.65
N SER A 656 6.56 -4.40 12.96
CA SER A 656 5.77 -4.36 11.72
C SER A 656 6.61 -4.76 10.51
N VAL A 657 5.98 -5.51 9.61
CA VAL A 657 6.48 -5.92 8.29
C VAL A 657 5.63 -5.23 7.23
N GLN A 658 6.22 -4.39 6.40
CA GLN A 658 5.56 -3.66 5.32
C GLN A 658 6.17 -4.10 3.99
N MET A 659 5.35 -4.51 3.04
CA MET A 659 5.84 -5.12 1.79
C MET A 659 6.69 -4.19 0.90
N PRO A 660 6.44 -2.86 0.80
CA PRO A 660 7.36 -1.97 0.08
C PRO A 660 8.80 -2.02 0.60
N TRP A 661 8.98 -2.13 1.92
CA TRP A 661 10.30 -2.26 2.54
C TRP A 661 10.91 -3.64 2.32
N GLN A 662 10.11 -4.72 2.39
CA GLN A 662 10.56 -6.07 2.03
C GLN A 662 11.01 -6.12 0.56
N GLN A 663 10.33 -5.39 -0.34
CA GLN A 663 10.75 -5.24 -1.74
C GLN A 663 12.15 -4.64 -1.86
N LEU A 664 12.40 -3.47 -1.24
CA LEU A 664 13.70 -2.80 -1.31
C LEU A 664 14.82 -3.64 -0.70
N ILE A 665 14.58 -4.26 0.47
CA ILE A 665 15.54 -5.14 1.14
C ILE A 665 15.83 -6.37 0.26
N GLY A 666 14.78 -6.98 -0.31
CA GLY A 666 14.93 -8.12 -1.21
C GLY A 666 15.70 -7.78 -2.49
N GLU A 667 15.44 -6.63 -3.11
CA GLU A 667 16.22 -6.12 -4.25
C GLU A 667 17.69 -5.90 -3.86
N GLY A 668 17.94 -5.43 -2.64
CA GLY A 668 19.29 -5.32 -2.08
C GLY A 668 19.99 -6.69 -1.99
N LEU A 669 19.31 -7.72 -1.50
CA LEU A 669 19.80 -9.09 -1.47
C LEU A 669 20.16 -9.59 -2.88
N LEU A 670 19.28 -9.37 -3.86
CA LEU A 670 19.49 -9.77 -5.26
C LEU A 670 20.69 -9.04 -5.88
N THR A 671 20.91 -7.78 -5.56
CA THR A 671 22.04 -6.98 -6.04
C THR A 671 23.39 -7.61 -5.67
N TYR A 672 23.45 -8.28 -4.51
CA TYR A 672 24.66 -8.97 -4.02
C TYR A 672 24.64 -10.51 -4.20
N GLY A 673 23.69 -11.02 -5.00
CA GLY A 673 23.64 -12.45 -5.35
C GLY A 673 23.05 -13.37 -4.27
N TYR A 674 22.40 -12.84 -3.23
CA TYR A 674 21.75 -13.60 -2.15
C TYR A 674 20.34 -14.04 -2.55
N TYR A 675 20.22 -14.78 -3.65
CA TYR A 675 18.94 -15.24 -4.21
C TYR A 675 18.15 -16.17 -3.27
N SER A 676 18.86 -17.04 -2.53
CA SER A 676 18.25 -17.95 -1.57
C SER A 676 17.61 -17.21 -0.41
N GLU A 677 18.28 -16.18 0.12
CA GLU A 677 17.83 -15.34 1.22
C GLU A 677 16.65 -14.46 0.77
N ALA A 678 16.70 -13.95 -0.46
CA ALA A 678 15.56 -13.22 -1.05
C ALA A 678 14.32 -14.14 -1.18
N ALA A 679 14.49 -15.38 -1.64
CA ALA A 679 13.41 -16.36 -1.71
C ALA A 679 12.84 -16.70 -0.33
N GLN A 680 13.70 -16.83 0.71
CA GLN A 680 13.25 -17.04 2.10
C GLN A 680 12.50 -15.82 2.65
N LEU A 681 12.96 -14.59 2.36
CA LEU A 681 12.26 -13.36 2.75
C LEU A 681 10.85 -13.30 2.14
N ILE A 682 10.75 -13.64 0.85
CA ILE A 682 9.44 -13.74 0.18
C ILE A 682 8.56 -14.79 0.86
N ALA A 683 9.09 -15.99 1.15
CA ALA A 683 8.32 -17.06 1.79
C ALA A 683 7.79 -16.64 3.16
N ARG A 684 8.60 -15.97 3.99
CA ARG A 684 8.17 -15.42 5.29
C ARG A 684 7.06 -14.39 5.12
N SER A 685 7.21 -13.45 4.20
CA SER A 685 6.22 -12.42 3.89
C SER A 685 4.91 -13.02 3.36
N MET A 686 4.99 -14.01 2.47
CA MET A 686 3.83 -14.72 1.93
C MET A 686 3.06 -15.47 3.01
N ASN A 687 3.73 -16.07 3.99
CA ASN A 687 3.06 -16.74 5.12
C ASN A 687 2.18 -15.77 5.91
N ALA A 688 2.63 -14.53 6.16
CA ALA A 688 1.82 -13.49 6.81
C ALA A 688 0.60 -13.12 5.96
N VAL A 689 0.82 -12.85 4.66
CA VAL A 689 -0.25 -12.50 3.73
C VAL A 689 -1.32 -13.58 3.65
N ILE A 690 -0.91 -14.83 3.41
CA ILE A 690 -1.82 -15.98 3.25
C ILE A 690 -2.61 -16.23 4.54
N LEU A 691 -1.97 -16.13 5.70
CA LEU A 691 -2.64 -16.28 7.01
C LEU A 691 -3.82 -15.31 7.13
N ASN A 692 -3.63 -14.04 6.79
CA ASN A 692 -4.67 -13.02 6.90
C ASN A 692 -5.73 -13.13 5.81
N LEU A 693 -5.37 -13.50 4.58
CA LEU A 693 -6.33 -13.77 3.52
C LEU A 693 -7.26 -14.94 3.87
N LYS A 694 -6.74 -15.98 4.53
CA LYS A 694 -7.55 -17.12 5.00
C LYS A 694 -8.45 -16.74 6.18
N GLN A 695 -7.93 -16.05 7.17
CA GLN A 695 -8.66 -15.79 8.42
C GLN A 695 -9.57 -14.56 8.36
N GLN A 696 -9.17 -13.52 7.60
CA GLN A 696 -9.81 -12.21 7.60
C GLN A 696 -10.31 -11.76 6.22
N HIS A 697 -10.06 -12.54 5.17
CA HIS A 697 -10.37 -12.22 3.77
C HIS A 697 -9.85 -10.85 3.32
N ALA A 698 -8.70 -10.42 3.85
CA ALA A 698 -8.14 -9.10 3.58
C ALA A 698 -6.60 -9.11 3.65
N PHE A 699 -5.99 -8.23 2.85
CA PHE A 699 -4.65 -7.73 3.11
C PHE A 699 -4.69 -6.69 4.24
N TYR A 700 -3.55 -6.42 4.86
CA TYR A 700 -3.40 -5.39 5.88
C TYR A 700 -2.24 -4.46 5.55
N ARG A 701 -2.26 -3.23 6.07
CA ARG A 701 -1.19 -2.24 5.84
C ARG A 701 0.18 -2.76 6.24
N ALA A 702 0.24 -3.54 7.30
CA ALA A 702 1.45 -4.22 7.76
C ALA A 702 1.09 -5.54 8.45
N TYR A 703 2.09 -6.35 8.75
CA TYR A 703 1.94 -7.61 9.46
C TYR A 703 2.89 -7.66 10.65
N HIS A 704 2.51 -8.34 11.72
CA HIS A 704 3.38 -8.50 12.88
C HIS A 704 4.48 -9.53 12.58
N ALA A 705 5.72 -9.12 12.72
CA ALA A 705 6.90 -9.90 12.33
C ALA A 705 7.00 -11.29 12.99
N GLU A 706 6.52 -11.44 14.24
CA GLU A 706 6.55 -12.70 14.99
C GLU A 706 5.24 -13.49 14.92
N ARG A 707 4.08 -12.81 14.83
CA ARG A 707 2.76 -13.45 14.93
C ARG A 707 2.03 -13.57 13.60
N GLY A 708 2.49 -12.85 12.56
CA GLY A 708 1.86 -12.82 11.25
C GLY A 708 0.50 -12.14 11.17
N VAL A 709 -0.05 -11.63 12.29
CA VAL A 709 -1.36 -10.98 12.30
C VAL A 709 -1.30 -9.62 11.63
N GLY A 710 -2.39 -9.24 10.94
CA GLY A 710 -2.52 -7.97 10.25
C GLY A 710 -2.56 -6.78 11.20
N ILE A 711 -1.95 -5.67 10.79
CA ILE A 711 -1.85 -4.40 11.52
C ILE A 711 -2.33 -3.27 10.61
N GLY A 712 -3.17 -2.39 11.13
CA GLY A 712 -3.66 -1.20 10.43
C GLY A 712 -4.80 -1.51 9.44
N GLU A 713 -4.90 -0.72 8.39
CA GLU A 713 -6.03 -0.72 7.47
C GLU A 713 -6.08 -1.99 6.61
N ARG A 714 -7.29 -2.48 6.38
CA ARG A 714 -7.56 -3.62 5.49
C ARG A 714 -7.41 -3.20 4.02
N ASN A 715 -7.02 -4.14 3.18
CA ASN A 715 -6.86 -3.99 1.73
C ASN A 715 -5.98 -2.79 1.34
N ALA A 716 -4.95 -2.53 2.15
CA ALA A 716 -3.98 -1.48 1.93
C ALA A 716 -2.84 -1.95 1.02
N LEU A 717 -2.37 -1.03 0.15
CA LEU A 717 -1.30 -1.26 -0.82
C LEU A 717 -0.02 -1.84 -0.20
N ALA A 718 0.40 -1.28 0.94
CA ALA A 718 1.63 -1.68 1.61
C ALA A 718 1.63 -3.11 2.19
N GLY A 719 0.51 -3.83 2.11
CA GLY A 719 0.39 -5.21 2.55
C GLY A 719 0.13 -6.22 1.45
N LEU A 720 0.10 -5.83 0.19
CA LEU A 720 -0.10 -6.74 -0.95
C LEU A 720 1.10 -7.68 -1.11
N ALA A 721 0.89 -8.90 -1.59
CA ALA A 721 1.97 -9.87 -1.80
C ALA A 721 3.02 -9.37 -2.80
N PRO A 722 4.32 -9.53 -2.54
CA PRO A 722 5.41 -8.89 -3.28
C PRO A 722 5.70 -9.58 -4.63
N LEU A 723 4.77 -9.49 -5.58
CA LEU A 723 4.87 -10.12 -6.90
C LEU A 723 6.12 -9.64 -7.67
N GLY A 724 6.44 -8.35 -7.60
CA GLY A 724 7.61 -7.79 -8.28
C GLY A 724 8.91 -8.44 -7.81
N LEU A 725 9.12 -8.49 -6.49
CA LEU A 725 10.29 -9.15 -5.90
C LEU A 725 10.32 -10.65 -6.24
N PHE A 726 9.16 -11.31 -6.23
CA PHE A 726 9.07 -12.72 -6.62
C PHE A 726 9.53 -12.95 -8.06
N LEU A 727 9.07 -12.13 -9.02
CA LEU A 727 9.48 -12.24 -10.43
C LEU A 727 10.97 -11.92 -10.62
N GLN A 728 11.50 -10.90 -9.94
CA GLN A 728 12.92 -10.56 -9.95
C GLN A 728 13.78 -11.70 -9.38
N THR A 729 13.37 -12.27 -8.25
CA THR A 729 14.04 -13.41 -7.61
C THR A 729 14.01 -14.65 -8.48
N LEU A 730 12.90 -14.85 -9.20
CA LEU A 730 12.77 -15.91 -10.21
C LEU A 730 13.58 -15.64 -11.49
N GLY A 731 14.10 -14.41 -11.66
CA GLY A 731 14.81 -13.97 -12.85
C GLY A 731 13.95 -13.90 -14.10
N VAL A 732 12.70 -13.42 -13.99
CA VAL A 732 11.72 -13.33 -15.09
C VAL A 732 11.31 -11.87 -15.27
N GLN A 733 11.58 -11.32 -16.47
CA GLN A 733 11.14 -9.99 -16.88
C GLN A 733 10.44 -10.05 -18.23
N PHE A 734 9.16 -9.70 -18.26
CA PHE A 734 8.39 -9.57 -19.49
C PHE A 734 8.70 -8.23 -20.17
N LEU A 735 8.87 -8.27 -21.51
CA LEU A 735 9.15 -7.12 -22.34
C LEU A 735 8.08 -6.99 -23.44
N PRO A 736 7.92 -5.81 -24.05
CA PRO A 736 7.02 -5.62 -25.19
C PRO A 736 7.30 -6.58 -26.34
N GLY A 737 6.25 -6.92 -27.13
CA GLY A 737 6.41 -7.78 -28.31
C GLY A 737 6.63 -9.26 -27.99
N SER A 738 6.06 -9.76 -26.90
CA SER A 738 6.20 -11.16 -26.45
C SER A 738 7.66 -11.59 -26.25
N ARG A 739 8.51 -10.65 -25.85
CA ARG A 739 9.90 -10.92 -25.46
C ARG A 739 10.00 -11.16 -23.97
N LEU A 740 10.99 -11.91 -23.58
CA LEU A 740 11.27 -12.27 -22.21
C LEU A 740 12.76 -12.19 -21.91
N ARG A 741 13.15 -11.57 -20.83
CA ARG A 741 14.51 -11.66 -20.30
C ARG A 741 14.51 -12.65 -19.14
N LEU A 742 15.44 -13.61 -19.19
CA LEU A 742 15.67 -14.61 -18.14
C LEU A 742 17.08 -14.46 -17.56
N SER A 743 17.18 -14.51 -16.23
CA SER A 743 18.47 -14.46 -15.53
C SER A 743 18.50 -15.42 -14.34
N GLY A 744 19.69 -15.90 -13.99
CA GLY A 744 19.94 -16.75 -12.84
C GLY A 744 19.17 -18.09 -12.83
N LYS A 745 19.15 -18.74 -11.69
CA LYS A 745 18.44 -20.00 -11.44
C LYS A 745 17.17 -19.74 -10.64
N ASN A 746 16.22 -20.65 -10.70
CA ASN A 746 15.08 -20.64 -9.79
C ASN A 746 15.55 -20.99 -8.37
N PRO A 747 15.50 -20.07 -7.39
CA PRO A 747 15.93 -20.35 -6.02
C PRO A 747 14.84 -21.02 -5.16
N PHE A 748 13.60 -21.11 -5.69
CA PHE A 748 12.50 -21.78 -4.99
C PHE A 748 12.62 -23.29 -5.11
N PRO A 749 12.20 -24.06 -4.08
CA PRO A 749 12.35 -25.52 -4.08
C PRO A 749 11.36 -26.27 -5.01
N TRP A 750 10.52 -25.53 -5.73
CA TRP A 750 9.51 -26.05 -6.66
C TRP A 750 9.60 -25.35 -8.03
N PRO A 751 9.12 -26.00 -9.09
CA PRO A 751 8.97 -25.35 -10.39
C PRO A 751 7.92 -24.22 -10.32
N VAL A 752 8.20 -23.12 -11.03
CA VAL A 752 7.28 -22.00 -11.15
C VAL A 752 6.95 -21.75 -12.60
N THR A 753 5.67 -21.66 -12.94
CA THR A 753 5.21 -21.25 -14.27
C THR A 753 4.56 -19.85 -14.16
N VAL A 754 5.02 -18.94 -15.02
CA VAL A 754 4.46 -17.59 -15.11
C VAL A 754 3.93 -17.37 -16.52
N LYS A 755 2.69 -16.86 -16.64
CA LYS A 755 2.03 -16.63 -17.93
C LYS A 755 1.60 -15.17 -18.07
N TYR A 756 1.82 -14.62 -19.25
CA TYR A 756 1.41 -13.26 -19.59
C TYR A 756 1.17 -13.13 -21.10
N ARG A 757 -0.02 -12.68 -21.51
CA ARG A 757 -0.42 -12.46 -22.92
C ARG A 757 -0.12 -13.66 -23.83
N GLY A 758 -0.37 -14.87 -23.37
CA GLY A 758 -0.12 -16.11 -24.12
C GLY A 758 1.33 -16.60 -24.08
N LEU A 759 2.29 -15.79 -23.60
CA LEU A 759 3.63 -16.23 -23.30
C LEU A 759 3.61 -16.98 -21.96
N SER A 760 4.28 -18.16 -21.92
CA SER A 760 4.42 -18.96 -20.70
C SER A 760 5.88 -19.28 -20.45
N VAL A 761 6.36 -19.08 -19.25
CA VAL A 761 7.70 -19.48 -18.81
C VAL A 761 7.62 -20.40 -17.61
N THR A 762 8.24 -21.56 -17.69
CA THR A 762 8.38 -22.51 -16.58
C THR A 762 9.84 -22.52 -16.14
N ARG A 763 10.10 -22.14 -14.90
CA ARG A 763 11.43 -22.14 -14.27
C ARG A 763 11.56 -23.35 -13.34
N ARG A 764 12.53 -24.21 -13.64
CA ARG A 764 12.97 -25.32 -12.76
C ARG A 764 14.34 -24.96 -12.15
N SER A 765 14.86 -25.77 -11.28
CA SER A 765 16.17 -25.56 -10.63
C SER A 765 17.34 -25.52 -11.61
N ASP A 766 17.25 -26.23 -12.72
CA ASP A 766 18.31 -26.50 -13.69
C ASP A 766 17.95 -26.14 -15.15
N GLN A 767 16.67 -25.83 -15.41
CA GLN A 767 16.16 -25.60 -16.74
C GLN A 767 15.02 -24.59 -16.75
N SER A 768 14.96 -23.81 -17.83
CA SER A 768 13.84 -22.92 -18.13
C SER A 768 13.21 -23.32 -19.46
N GLU A 769 11.88 -23.30 -19.53
CA GLU A 769 11.11 -23.59 -20.74
C GLU A 769 10.20 -22.40 -21.04
N VAL A 770 10.31 -21.84 -22.24
CA VAL A 770 9.52 -20.70 -22.71
C VAL A 770 8.63 -21.16 -23.84
N THR A 771 7.31 -21.02 -23.69
CA THR A 771 6.31 -21.31 -24.73
C THR A 771 5.70 -19.99 -25.20
N PHE A 772 5.78 -19.73 -26.49
CA PHE A 772 5.23 -18.56 -27.16
C PHE A 772 3.72 -18.74 -27.48
N PRO A 773 2.99 -17.64 -27.79
CA PRO A 773 1.57 -17.72 -28.16
C PRO A 773 1.27 -18.58 -29.39
N ASP A 774 2.22 -18.76 -30.29
CA ASP A 774 2.14 -19.63 -31.49
C ASP A 774 2.35 -21.12 -31.18
N GLY A 775 2.65 -21.49 -29.92
CA GLY A 775 2.91 -22.84 -29.45
C GLY A 775 4.37 -23.27 -29.55
N ARG A 776 5.27 -22.47 -30.10
CA ARG A 776 6.69 -22.76 -30.14
C ARG A 776 7.29 -22.76 -28.74
N THR A 777 8.15 -23.73 -28.46
CA THR A 777 8.79 -23.87 -27.14
C THR A 777 10.30 -23.80 -27.29
N VAL A 778 10.97 -23.07 -26.40
CA VAL A 778 12.43 -22.93 -26.30
C VAL A 778 12.86 -23.39 -24.90
N ALA A 779 13.77 -24.33 -24.82
CA ALA A 779 14.38 -24.77 -23.57
C ALA A 779 15.77 -24.13 -23.40
N LEU A 780 16.05 -23.65 -22.20
CA LEU A 780 17.29 -22.98 -21.82
C LEU A 780 17.84 -23.62 -20.56
N SER A 781 19.11 -24.02 -20.59
CA SER A 781 19.83 -24.49 -19.41
C SER A 781 20.57 -23.32 -18.78
N ASP A 782 20.22 -22.97 -17.52
CA ASP A 782 20.94 -22.01 -16.68
C ASP A 782 21.21 -20.64 -17.36
N PRO A 783 20.16 -19.88 -17.72
CA PRO A 783 20.31 -18.62 -18.47
C PRO A 783 21.02 -17.55 -17.63
N SER A 784 22.16 -17.09 -18.10
CA SER A 784 22.84 -15.91 -17.60
C SER A 784 22.42 -14.68 -18.42
N ASP A 785 21.41 -13.94 -18.00
CA ASP A 785 20.85 -12.76 -18.67
C ASP A 785 20.59 -12.97 -20.17
N THR A 786 19.63 -13.84 -20.47
CA THR A 786 19.27 -14.23 -21.84
C THR A 786 17.98 -13.55 -22.28
N LEU A 787 18.05 -12.83 -23.43
CA LEU A 787 16.86 -12.31 -24.11
C LEU A 787 16.27 -13.39 -25.01
N VAL A 788 15.02 -13.78 -24.74
CA VAL A 788 14.26 -14.75 -25.54
C VAL A 788 13.21 -13.99 -26.36
N CYS A 789 13.30 -14.13 -27.70
CA CYS A 789 12.44 -13.43 -28.64
C CYS A 789 11.57 -14.40 -29.44
N PRO A 790 10.35 -14.03 -29.86
CA PRO A 790 9.68 -14.68 -30.96
C PRO A 790 10.51 -14.39 -32.23
N GLU A 791 10.79 -15.37 -33.08
CA GLU A 791 11.46 -15.14 -34.39
C GLU A 791 10.51 -14.48 -35.38
#